data_4da7f7715b555b9aa183c32af4356807
#
_entry.id   4da7f7715b555b9aa183c32af4356807
#
_cell.length_a   1.000
_cell.length_b   1.000
_cell.length_c   1.000
_cell.angle_alpha   90.00
_cell.angle_beta   90.00
_cell.angle_gamma   90.00
#
_symmetry.space_group_name_H-M   'P 1'
#
loop_
_entity.id
_entity.type
_entity.pdbx_description
1 polymer ?
#
loop_
_entity_poly.entity_id
_entity_poly.type
_entity_poly.pdbx_seq_one_letter_code
_entity_poly.pdbx_strand_id
1 'polypeptide(L)'
;MDLKSHSEKAPTWSLTENLQFLLKKGLLVPLTHIVTIPATMSCVSERELSEYLESRLKQIVDPQRTYAVFSADPQEEDELICETFQLKSADNIADMKKRIAAIIKKEGFRTELVQDSTPSQSKEKTIIVMQVPRRQFGGLVFTKNPLNGLDETIVELVAKQQSAQELGYQQLVFQNGKAISRSESNARPHMKWLEEVISQATKIENAYGKPLCLEWVYDGQKIFWFQFKPLQNLEKLRIFSNKIAKEMLPGTIKPLVWSVNTSINSASWKRFIDRLIGKNSFDLREMTKQFYYRAYFNTGLFGDFFALFGMPRETLEIMMLGEAHSGKVNMPKINMNSRVARFIPRIIFLLIKNINLSKKTSEFIQNQKRQIESYDRDITKMDERETLSAIEDLFELNERCAYQVIVVRMIRSFHHTLIRAMLKRKGCDSKIEFSTDDLSDVDAKQSLAALKKKYDNLPQKTRDDLDAGYVPSFPKDYRSFLEDYRAFLGRFGHLSDSTADMSAPQWRENPALIMSLVKDAQRIPRKTTRATNELPGGVYGFILRRFLKNFVDFEKHSSRLGFLYTYGYSQFRPYFLHLGDLFIAKGFIEKSTDIFYLSMEEVVKTIESGKPEFQYSKAIAERKQEIEECKDVVLPEIIFGDDSPPIVRQGEASEHLEGLPSSTGYYEGPAKIVRGLTDLSKIALGDVLVIPYSDISWTPLFSKAGAVISESGGILSHCSIVAREYGIPAVVGVKGATSIPDNTTVLVDGYTGRILIHKFPKSSSS
;
A
#
# COMPACT_ATOMS: atom_id res chain seq x y z
N MET A 1 -35.48 -16.96 4.28
CA MET A 1 -34.73 -17.90 5.13
C MET A 1 -33.74 -17.10 5.93
N ASP A 2 -34.14 -16.79 7.15
CA ASP A 2 -33.36 -15.97 8.08
C ASP A 2 -32.16 -16.76 8.59
N LEU A 3 -30.98 -16.34 8.20
CA LEU A 3 -29.72 -16.75 8.85
C LEU A 3 -29.51 -15.87 10.08
N LYS A 4 -30.10 -16.30 11.20
CA LYS A 4 -29.68 -15.83 12.52
C LYS A 4 -28.22 -16.23 12.72
N SER A 5 -27.35 -15.24 12.70
CA SER A 5 -25.96 -15.38 13.11
C SER A 5 -25.90 -15.65 14.63
N HIS A 6 -25.78 -16.92 14.99
CA HIS A 6 -25.27 -17.24 16.31
C HIS A 6 -23.79 -16.84 16.34
N SER A 7 -23.50 -15.71 16.96
CA SER A 7 -22.14 -15.42 17.43
C SER A 7 -21.84 -16.38 18.58
N GLU A 8 -21.32 -17.56 18.27
CA GLU A 8 -20.67 -18.38 19.29
C GLU A 8 -19.48 -17.57 19.82
N LYS A 9 -19.63 -17.02 21.04
CA LYS A 9 -18.48 -16.50 21.80
C LYS A 9 -17.47 -17.65 21.88
N ALA A 10 -16.27 -17.42 21.34
CA ALA A 10 -15.18 -18.37 21.48
C ALA A 10 -15.00 -18.67 22.97
N PRO A 11 -14.81 -19.94 23.36
CA PRO A 11 -14.61 -20.29 24.76
C PRO A 11 -13.39 -19.53 25.28
N THR A 12 -13.60 -18.68 26.27
CA THR A 12 -12.51 -18.07 27.03
C THR A 12 -11.95 -19.14 27.94
N TRP A 13 -10.77 -19.65 27.60
CA TRP A 13 -10.08 -20.62 28.44
C TRP A 13 -9.49 -19.92 29.65
N SER A 14 -9.63 -20.54 30.82
CA SER A 14 -8.96 -20.09 32.02
C SER A 14 -7.43 -20.23 31.89
N LEU A 15 -6.68 -19.47 32.69
CA LEU A 15 -5.22 -19.59 32.72
C LEU A 15 -4.77 -21.04 32.97
N THR A 16 -5.50 -21.78 33.80
CA THR A 16 -5.22 -23.20 34.10
C THR A 16 -5.39 -24.08 32.84
N GLU A 17 -6.45 -23.87 32.05
CA GLU A 17 -6.69 -24.61 30.81
C GLU A 17 -5.63 -24.29 29.77
N ASN A 18 -5.24 -23.01 29.64
CA ASN A 18 -4.16 -22.58 28.79
C ASN A 18 -2.84 -23.29 29.11
N LEU A 19 -2.43 -23.29 30.38
CA LEU A 19 -1.20 -23.96 30.82
C LEU A 19 -1.25 -25.48 30.60
N GLN A 20 -2.38 -26.13 30.87
CA GLN A 20 -2.55 -27.55 30.58
C GLN A 20 -2.44 -27.88 29.11
N PHE A 21 -3.02 -27.04 28.23
CA PHE A 21 -2.90 -27.20 26.78
C PHE A 21 -1.44 -27.09 26.32
N LEU A 22 -0.71 -26.06 26.78
CA LEU A 22 0.70 -25.86 26.45
C LEU A 22 1.56 -27.04 26.88
N LEU A 23 1.35 -27.53 28.10
CA LEU A 23 2.04 -28.73 28.63
C LEU A 23 1.76 -29.98 27.78
N LYS A 24 0.48 -30.23 27.43
CA LYS A 24 0.11 -31.35 26.56
C LYS A 24 0.76 -31.29 25.18
N LYS A 25 1.17 -30.09 24.72
CA LYS A 25 1.91 -29.90 23.48
C LYS A 25 3.43 -29.97 23.65
N GLY A 26 3.92 -30.31 24.81
CA GLY A 26 5.34 -30.46 25.11
C GLY A 26 6.10 -29.16 25.24
N LEU A 27 5.41 -28.06 25.53
CA LEU A 27 5.99 -26.75 25.70
C LEU A 27 6.32 -26.47 27.18
N LEU A 28 7.36 -25.66 27.39
CA LEU A 28 7.76 -25.30 28.76
C LEU A 28 6.83 -24.19 29.26
N VAL A 29 6.22 -24.46 30.41
CA VAL A 29 5.47 -23.47 31.20
C VAL A 29 6.18 -23.25 32.54
N PRO A 30 6.04 -22.08 33.18
CA PRO A 30 6.57 -21.84 34.50
C PRO A 30 6.00 -22.82 35.54
N LEU A 31 6.79 -23.14 36.56
CA LEU A 31 6.30 -23.94 37.68
C LEU A 31 5.13 -23.22 38.33
N THR A 32 3.99 -23.88 38.37
CA THR A 32 2.72 -23.28 38.77
C THR A 32 2.07 -24.12 39.85
N HIS A 33 1.69 -23.49 40.95
CA HIS A 33 0.97 -24.09 42.05
C HIS A 33 -0.44 -23.51 42.15
N ILE A 34 -1.40 -24.36 42.35
CA ILE A 34 -2.81 -23.99 42.55
C ILE A 34 -3.12 -24.03 44.03
N VAL A 35 -3.55 -22.91 44.58
CA VAL A 35 -3.98 -22.78 45.96
C VAL A 35 -5.48 -22.57 46.01
N THR A 36 -6.22 -23.58 46.45
CA THR A 36 -7.68 -23.48 46.62
C THR A 36 -7.96 -22.94 48.00
N ILE A 37 -8.75 -21.89 48.09
CA ILE A 37 -9.23 -21.29 49.33
C ILE A 37 -10.65 -21.85 49.57
N PRO A 38 -10.85 -22.66 50.59
CA PRO A 38 -12.17 -23.23 50.90
C PRO A 38 -13.21 -22.13 51.13
N ALA A 39 -14.44 -22.37 50.75
CA ALA A 39 -15.55 -21.46 50.96
C ALA A 39 -15.75 -21.10 52.44
N THR A 40 -15.40 -22.01 53.35
CA THR A 40 -15.44 -21.79 54.81
C THR A 40 -14.51 -20.67 55.27
N MET A 41 -13.45 -20.37 54.52
CA MET A 41 -12.53 -19.28 54.79
C MET A 41 -13.06 -17.88 54.46
N SER A 42 -14.21 -17.80 53.84
CA SER A 42 -14.89 -16.52 53.53
C SER A 42 -15.47 -15.84 54.79
N CYS A 43 -15.69 -16.62 55.82
CA CYS A 43 -16.32 -16.17 57.09
C CYS A 43 -15.33 -16.05 58.26
N VAL A 44 -14.03 -16.31 58.07
CA VAL A 44 -13.00 -16.26 59.12
C VAL A 44 -12.34 -14.86 59.21
N SER A 45 -11.69 -14.62 60.36
CA SER A 45 -10.94 -13.38 60.54
C SER A 45 -9.75 -13.25 59.59
N GLU A 46 -9.34 -12.01 59.28
CA GLU A 46 -8.14 -11.75 58.44
C GLU A 46 -6.88 -12.46 58.99
N ARG A 47 -6.82 -12.68 60.30
CA ARG A 47 -5.72 -13.39 60.96
C ARG A 47 -5.72 -14.87 60.61
N GLU A 48 -6.84 -15.53 60.68
CA GLU A 48 -6.99 -16.97 60.36
C GLU A 48 -6.73 -17.24 58.88
N LEU A 49 -7.23 -16.37 57.99
CA LEU A 49 -6.92 -16.45 56.57
C LEU A 49 -5.41 -16.26 56.33
N SER A 50 -4.78 -15.29 57.00
CA SER A 50 -3.34 -15.05 56.92
C SER A 50 -2.50 -16.25 57.37
N GLU A 51 -2.88 -16.90 58.48
CA GLU A 51 -2.21 -18.10 59.02
C GLU A 51 -2.38 -19.31 58.05
N TYR A 52 -3.58 -19.50 57.52
CA TYR A 52 -3.84 -20.51 56.48
C TYR A 52 -2.97 -20.33 55.23
N LEU A 53 -2.96 -19.12 54.66
CA LEU A 53 -2.14 -18.81 53.49
C LEU A 53 -0.65 -18.99 53.78
N GLU A 54 -0.18 -18.61 54.95
CA GLU A 54 1.23 -18.76 55.32
C GLU A 54 1.64 -20.24 55.40
N SER A 55 0.81 -21.10 55.95
CA SER A 55 1.08 -22.55 56.02
C SER A 55 1.16 -23.18 54.64
N ARG A 56 0.28 -22.77 53.72
CA ARG A 56 0.27 -23.26 52.32
C ARG A 56 1.42 -22.73 51.52
N LEU A 57 1.69 -21.42 51.59
CA LEU A 57 2.77 -20.79 50.83
C LEU A 57 4.16 -21.25 51.26
N LYS A 58 4.40 -21.50 52.55
CA LYS A 58 5.67 -22.08 53.04
C LYS A 58 6.02 -23.42 52.42
N GLN A 59 5.03 -24.20 51.95
CA GLN A 59 5.25 -25.49 51.29
C GLN A 59 5.64 -25.39 49.83
N ILE A 60 5.30 -24.29 49.16
CA ILE A 60 5.44 -24.14 47.73
C ILE A 60 6.41 -23.02 47.29
N VAL A 61 6.73 -22.08 48.19
CA VAL A 61 7.54 -20.90 47.88
C VAL A 61 8.99 -21.12 48.29
N ASP A 62 9.90 -21.03 47.35
CA ASP A 62 11.34 -20.94 47.56
C ASP A 62 11.73 -19.47 47.80
N PRO A 63 12.30 -19.11 48.96
CA PRO A 63 12.65 -17.72 49.29
C PRO A 63 13.65 -17.06 48.34
N GLN A 64 14.36 -17.86 47.55
CA GLN A 64 15.34 -17.35 46.53
C GLN A 64 14.75 -17.08 45.16
N ARG A 65 13.45 -17.30 44.98
CA ARG A 65 12.75 -17.21 43.71
C ARG A 65 11.65 -16.18 43.77
N THR A 66 11.32 -15.65 42.60
CA THR A 66 10.24 -14.69 42.40
C THR A 66 8.97 -15.39 41.93
N TYR A 67 7.83 -14.95 42.41
CA TYR A 67 6.53 -15.53 42.08
C TYR A 67 5.54 -14.44 41.65
N ALA A 68 4.62 -14.82 40.79
CA ALA A 68 3.44 -14.05 40.43
C ALA A 68 2.19 -14.75 40.98
N VAL A 69 1.19 -13.98 41.37
CA VAL A 69 -0.06 -14.47 41.96
C VAL A 69 -1.22 -13.96 41.11
N PHE A 70 -2.11 -14.88 40.72
CA PHE A 70 -3.27 -14.60 39.86
C PHE A 70 -4.55 -15.21 40.48
N SER A 71 -5.71 -14.61 40.15
CA SER A 71 -7.00 -15.27 40.29
C SER A 71 -7.20 -16.28 39.16
N ALA A 72 -7.89 -17.38 39.46
CA ALA A 72 -8.29 -18.36 38.45
C ALA A 72 -9.68 -18.06 37.86
N ASP A 73 -10.34 -16.98 38.28
CA ASP A 73 -11.69 -16.63 37.78
C ASP A 73 -11.62 -16.05 36.35
N PRO A 74 -12.33 -16.67 35.36
CA PRO A 74 -12.29 -16.20 33.96
C PRO A 74 -12.89 -14.83 33.73
N GLN A 75 -13.68 -14.27 34.63
CA GLN A 75 -14.36 -12.99 34.43
C GLN A 75 -13.47 -11.77 34.73
N GLU A 76 -12.32 -11.92 35.37
CA GLU A 76 -11.36 -10.84 35.62
C GLU A 76 -10.16 -10.81 34.66
N GLU A 77 -10.14 -11.68 33.65
CA GLU A 77 -9.00 -11.90 32.75
C GLU A 77 -8.81 -10.86 31.61
N ASP A 78 -9.33 -9.63 31.75
CA ASP A 78 -9.06 -8.60 30.74
C ASP A 78 -7.67 -7.94 30.85
N GLU A 79 -6.94 -8.16 31.92
CA GLU A 79 -5.56 -7.69 32.07
C GLU A 79 -4.58 -8.77 31.58
N LEU A 80 -3.90 -8.51 30.46
CA LEU A 80 -2.75 -9.29 30.00
C LEU A 80 -1.66 -9.29 31.09
N ILE A 81 -1.04 -10.45 31.33
CA ILE A 81 0.10 -10.59 32.28
C ILE A 81 1.24 -9.62 31.93
N CYS A 82 1.31 -9.07 30.68
CA CYS A 82 2.27 -8.05 30.30
C CYS A 82 2.24 -6.78 31.15
N GLU A 83 1.09 -6.37 31.68
CA GLU A 83 1.03 -5.29 32.65
C GLU A 83 1.54 -5.76 34.03
N THR A 84 1.43 -7.04 34.31
CA THR A 84 1.99 -7.67 35.54
C THR A 84 3.51 -7.77 35.53
N PHE A 85 4.19 -7.64 34.37
CA PHE A 85 5.66 -7.49 34.38
C PHE A 85 6.13 -6.14 34.96
N GLN A 86 5.25 -5.16 35.09
CA GLN A 86 5.46 -3.97 35.92
C GLN A 86 5.04 -4.22 37.40
N LEU A 87 4.32 -5.30 37.71
CA LEU A 87 3.99 -5.64 39.09
C LEU A 87 5.26 -6.07 39.80
N LYS A 88 5.54 -5.39 40.88
CA LYS A 88 6.60 -5.74 41.83
C LYS A 88 6.50 -7.22 42.15
N SER A 89 7.50 -7.99 41.75
CA SER A 89 7.65 -9.39 42.14
C SER A 89 7.47 -9.51 43.64
N ALA A 90 6.68 -10.49 44.06
CA ALA A 90 6.55 -10.78 45.49
C ALA A 90 7.82 -11.54 45.92
N ASP A 91 8.73 -10.85 46.56
CA ASP A 91 10.03 -11.40 46.93
C ASP A 91 9.97 -12.22 48.24
N ASN A 92 8.81 -12.19 48.94
CA ASN A 92 8.61 -12.93 50.15
C ASN A 92 7.15 -13.31 50.39
N ILE A 93 6.93 -14.25 51.33
CA ILE A 93 5.60 -14.77 51.69
C ILE A 93 4.67 -13.67 52.18
N ALA A 94 5.18 -12.64 52.85
CA ALA A 94 4.37 -11.53 53.36
C ALA A 94 3.75 -10.70 52.23
N ASP A 95 4.51 -10.40 51.19
CA ASP A 95 4.02 -9.70 49.99
C ASP A 95 3.00 -10.55 49.23
N MET A 96 3.23 -11.86 49.11
CA MET A 96 2.26 -12.77 48.49
C MET A 96 0.94 -12.80 49.24
N LYS A 97 0.99 -12.91 50.59
CA LYS A 97 -0.21 -12.88 51.43
C LYS A 97 -1.00 -11.59 51.23
N LYS A 98 -0.30 -10.44 51.17
CA LYS A 98 -0.92 -9.13 50.95
C LYS A 98 -1.60 -9.06 49.61
N ARG A 99 -0.98 -9.61 48.54
CA ARG A 99 -1.56 -9.66 47.18
C ARG A 99 -2.75 -10.61 47.12
N ILE A 100 -2.66 -11.80 47.68
CA ILE A 100 -3.77 -12.74 47.71
C ILE A 100 -4.95 -12.12 48.48
N ALA A 101 -4.70 -11.45 49.59
CA ALA A 101 -5.74 -10.74 50.33
C ALA A 101 -6.36 -9.60 49.51
N ALA A 102 -5.56 -8.88 48.75
CA ALA A 102 -6.05 -7.83 47.84
C ALA A 102 -6.93 -8.38 46.71
N ILE A 103 -6.55 -9.51 46.08
CA ILE A 103 -7.35 -10.21 45.07
C ILE A 103 -8.68 -10.65 45.68
N ILE A 104 -8.66 -11.28 46.85
CA ILE A 104 -9.85 -11.72 47.56
C ILE A 104 -10.77 -10.55 47.89
N LYS A 105 -10.21 -9.40 48.30
CA LYS A 105 -10.97 -8.19 48.67
C LYS A 105 -11.54 -7.45 47.42
N LYS A 106 -10.80 -7.41 46.32
CA LYS A 106 -11.25 -6.77 45.06
C LYS A 106 -12.40 -7.54 44.41
N GLU A 107 -12.37 -8.86 44.48
CA GLU A 107 -13.41 -9.76 43.97
C GLU A 107 -14.70 -9.74 44.84
N GLY A 108 -14.73 -8.97 45.90
CA GLY A 108 -15.87 -8.77 46.76
C GLY A 108 -16.41 -10.08 47.27
N PHE A 109 -16.09 -10.45 48.54
CA PHE A 109 -17.06 -11.17 49.34
C PHE A 109 -18.26 -10.24 49.49
N ARG A 110 -19.17 -10.20 48.54
CA ARG A 110 -20.48 -9.54 48.70
C ARG A 110 -21.26 -10.36 49.73
N THR A 111 -21.08 -10.05 50.99
CA THR A 111 -22.11 -10.23 51.98
C THR A 111 -23.21 -9.22 51.69
N GLU A 112 -23.97 -9.40 50.63
CA GLU A 112 -25.31 -8.86 50.58
C GLU A 112 -26.11 -9.67 51.58
N LEU A 113 -26.37 -9.09 52.75
CA LEU A 113 -27.47 -9.43 53.61
C LEU A 113 -28.78 -9.21 52.83
N VAL A 114 -29.09 -10.15 51.93
CA VAL A 114 -30.43 -10.30 51.39
C VAL A 114 -31.12 -11.26 52.37
N GLN A 115 -31.96 -10.69 53.21
CA GLN A 115 -33.03 -11.47 53.87
C GLN A 115 -33.84 -12.11 52.74
N ASP A 116 -34.01 -13.43 52.89
CA ASP A 116 -34.82 -14.38 52.16
C ASP A 116 -34.14 -15.26 51.11
N SER A 117 -34.24 -16.56 51.50
CA SER A 117 -34.24 -17.76 50.69
C SER A 117 -32.93 -18.30 50.10
N THR A 118 -32.57 -19.45 50.69
CA THR A 118 -31.67 -20.51 50.24
C THR A 118 -30.17 -20.21 50.20
N PRO A 119 -29.31 -21.04 50.85
CA PRO A 119 -27.87 -20.85 50.82
C PRO A 119 -27.35 -21.15 49.41
N SER A 120 -27.08 -20.09 48.64
CA SER A 120 -26.30 -20.21 47.42
C SER A 120 -24.91 -20.75 47.83
N GLN A 121 -24.51 -21.86 47.24
CA GLN A 121 -23.22 -22.50 47.41
C GLN A 121 -22.12 -21.45 47.24
N SER A 122 -21.45 -21.09 48.34
CA SER A 122 -20.25 -20.25 48.33
C SER A 122 -19.19 -21.02 47.51
N LYS A 123 -18.80 -20.50 46.35
CA LYS A 123 -17.82 -21.14 45.49
C LYS A 123 -16.43 -21.05 46.10
N GLU A 124 -15.69 -22.16 46.07
CA GLU A 124 -14.26 -22.18 46.38
C GLU A 124 -13.51 -21.18 45.48
N LYS A 125 -12.56 -20.44 46.08
CA LYS A 125 -11.69 -19.55 45.30
C LYS A 125 -10.38 -20.22 44.97
N THR A 126 -9.94 -20.10 43.74
CA THR A 126 -8.69 -20.70 43.27
C THR A 126 -7.69 -19.58 42.93
N ILE A 127 -6.53 -19.65 43.57
CA ILE A 127 -5.40 -18.74 43.35
C ILE A 127 -4.28 -19.51 42.66
N ILE A 128 -3.69 -18.92 41.66
CA ILE A 128 -2.56 -19.47 40.91
C ILE A 128 -1.29 -18.76 41.39
N VAL A 129 -0.33 -19.52 41.89
CA VAL A 129 1.00 -19.04 42.28
C VAL A 129 2.01 -19.61 41.30
N MET A 130 2.59 -18.73 40.50
CA MET A 130 3.48 -19.10 39.38
C MET A 130 4.90 -18.59 39.66
N GLN A 131 5.90 -19.46 39.53
CA GLN A 131 7.29 -19.08 39.60
C GLN A 131 7.68 -18.29 38.33
N VAL A 132 8.17 -17.06 38.47
CA VAL A 132 8.63 -16.25 37.35
C VAL A 132 10.06 -16.62 36.99
N PRO A 133 10.34 -17.08 35.73
CA PRO A 133 11.70 -17.35 35.26
C PRO A 133 12.55 -16.08 35.29
N ARG A 134 13.86 -16.22 35.47
CA ARG A 134 14.78 -15.08 35.27
C ARG A 134 14.64 -14.58 33.83
N ARG A 135 14.12 -13.37 33.65
CA ARG A 135 13.84 -12.80 32.34
C ARG A 135 15.09 -12.16 31.77
N GLN A 136 15.56 -12.61 30.61
CA GLN A 136 16.50 -11.90 29.77
C GLN A 136 15.74 -11.09 28.69
N PHE A 137 14.78 -11.72 28.03
CA PHE A 137 13.83 -11.11 27.11
C PHE A 137 12.43 -11.68 27.34
N GLY A 138 11.42 -10.95 26.93
CA GLY A 138 10.04 -11.43 26.96
C GLY A 138 9.11 -10.46 26.27
N GLY A 139 7.86 -10.84 26.11
CA GLY A 139 6.86 -10.00 25.46
C GLY A 139 5.69 -10.80 24.91
N LEU A 140 5.11 -10.29 23.84
CA LEU A 140 3.98 -10.90 23.14
C LEU A 140 4.37 -11.40 21.78
N VAL A 141 3.73 -12.48 21.34
CA VAL A 141 3.75 -12.93 19.95
C VAL A 141 2.33 -12.98 19.45
N PHE A 142 2.06 -12.23 18.40
CA PHE A 142 0.83 -12.32 17.65
C PHE A 142 1.10 -13.21 16.43
N THR A 143 0.42 -14.31 16.28
CA THR A 143 0.63 -15.24 15.17
C THR A 143 0.08 -14.71 13.84
N LYS A 144 -0.81 -13.71 13.93
CA LYS A 144 -1.21 -12.81 12.82
C LYS A 144 -1.11 -11.37 13.28
N ASN A 145 -0.90 -10.47 12.32
CA ASN A 145 -0.89 -9.05 12.63
C ASN A 145 -2.27 -8.59 13.13
N PRO A 146 -2.39 -8.18 14.41
CA PRO A 146 -3.68 -7.82 15.00
C PRO A 146 -4.27 -6.53 14.41
N LEU A 147 -3.43 -5.68 13.80
CA LEU A 147 -3.85 -4.40 13.23
C LEU A 147 -4.46 -4.56 11.83
N ASN A 148 -3.98 -5.55 11.07
CA ASN A 148 -4.34 -5.66 9.64
C ASN A 148 -4.81 -7.06 9.23
N GLY A 149 -4.74 -8.07 10.12
CA GLY A 149 -5.11 -9.44 9.83
C GLY A 149 -4.21 -10.17 8.82
N LEU A 150 -3.07 -9.57 8.42
CA LEU A 150 -2.11 -10.18 7.51
C LEU A 150 -1.42 -11.40 8.12
N ASP A 151 -0.95 -12.34 7.28
CA ASP A 151 -0.15 -13.49 7.70
C ASP A 151 1.29 -13.05 8.06
N GLU A 152 1.36 -12.17 9.05
CA GLU A 152 2.58 -11.63 9.63
C GLU A 152 2.62 -12.00 11.10
N THR A 153 3.71 -12.60 11.55
CA THR A 153 3.94 -12.81 12.98
C THR A 153 4.58 -11.55 13.56
N ILE A 154 3.90 -10.94 14.53
CA ILE A 154 4.42 -9.77 15.26
C ILE A 154 5.04 -10.27 16.57
N VAL A 155 6.28 -9.92 16.81
CA VAL A 155 6.97 -10.21 18.09
C VAL A 155 7.30 -8.89 18.77
N GLU A 156 6.70 -8.69 19.92
CA GLU A 156 7.02 -7.58 20.80
C GLU A 156 8.10 -8.02 21.78
N LEU A 157 9.18 -7.23 21.84
CA LEU A 157 10.34 -7.49 22.67
C LEU A 157 10.47 -6.43 23.76
N VAL A 158 10.60 -6.90 25.00
CA VAL A 158 10.93 -6.06 26.15
C VAL A 158 12.17 -6.66 26.80
N ALA A 159 13.28 -5.93 26.79
CA ALA A 159 14.52 -6.36 27.46
C ALA A 159 14.47 -6.14 28.97
N LYS A 160 15.33 -6.83 29.74
CA LYS A 160 15.51 -6.61 31.17
C LYS A 160 16.02 -5.18 31.42
N GLN A 161 15.34 -4.45 32.28
CA GLN A 161 15.60 -3.07 32.64
C GLN A 161 17.04 -2.85 33.18
N GLN A 162 17.82 -1.94 32.58
CA GLN A 162 19.00 -1.36 33.21
C GLN A 162 18.73 0.06 33.76
N SER A 163 17.74 0.79 33.25
CA SER A 163 17.23 2.02 33.85
C SER A 163 15.82 2.34 33.30
N ALA A 164 15.02 3.13 34.02
CA ALA A 164 13.63 3.43 33.67
C ALA A 164 13.48 4.34 32.41
N GLN A 165 14.55 4.85 31.83
CA GLN A 165 14.55 5.77 30.69
C GLN A 165 14.99 5.15 29.36
N GLU A 166 15.49 3.90 29.32
CA GLU A 166 15.98 3.22 28.11
C GLU A 166 15.24 1.91 27.82
N LEU A 167 13.95 1.83 28.07
CA LEU A 167 13.12 0.71 27.65
C LEU A 167 12.94 0.75 26.13
N GLY A 168 13.87 0.12 25.43
CA GLY A 168 13.70 -0.17 24.01
C GLY A 168 12.56 -1.15 23.79
N TYR A 169 11.33 -0.65 23.66
CA TYR A 169 10.23 -1.41 23.10
C TYR A 169 10.54 -1.64 21.63
N GLN A 170 10.69 -2.88 21.21
CA GLN A 170 10.93 -3.24 19.84
C GLN A 170 9.81 -4.13 19.33
N GLN A 171 9.20 -3.72 18.23
CA GLN A 171 8.27 -4.55 17.49
C GLN A 171 8.95 -5.10 16.24
N LEU A 172 9.01 -6.41 16.14
CA LEU A 172 9.58 -7.13 14.99
C LEU A 172 8.46 -7.80 14.21
N VAL A 173 8.46 -7.60 12.90
CA VAL A 173 7.47 -8.18 11.99
C VAL A 173 8.13 -9.27 11.17
N PHE A 174 7.54 -10.46 11.16
CA PHE A 174 8.02 -11.63 10.44
C PHE A 174 6.96 -12.13 9.46
N GLN A 175 7.37 -12.43 8.26
CA GLN A 175 6.55 -13.12 7.25
C GLN A 175 7.25 -14.41 6.82
N ASN A 176 6.55 -15.53 6.91
CA ASN A 176 7.14 -16.85 6.64
C ASN A 176 8.45 -17.12 7.43
N GLY A 177 8.52 -16.68 8.69
CA GLY A 177 9.68 -16.84 9.56
C GLY A 177 10.86 -15.92 9.25
N LYS A 178 10.73 -14.94 8.35
CA LYS A 178 11.78 -13.96 8.03
C LYS A 178 11.36 -12.56 8.45
N ALA A 179 12.26 -11.83 9.11
CA ALA A 179 12.03 -10.44 9.51
C ALA A 179 11.86 -9.54 8.28
N ILE A 180 10.74 -8.80 8.22
CA ILE A 180 10.41 -7.85 7.15
C ILE A 180 10.52 -6.39 7.61
N SER A 181 10.37 -6.11 8.90
CA SER A 181 10.52 -4.76 9.46
C SER A 181 11.93 -4.53 9.98
N ARG A 182 12.51 -3.39 9.62
CA ARG A 182 13.71 -2.85 10.27
C ARG A 182 13.24 -1.88 11.35
N SER A 183 13.47 -2.19 12.63
CA SER A 183 13.41 -1.15 13.64
C SER A 183 14.60 -0.21 13.45
N GLU A 184 14.45 1.05 13.83
CA GLU A 184 15.47 2.12 13.69
C GLU A 184 16.81 1.85 14.41
N SER A 185 16.91 0.76 15.17
CA SER A 185 18.17 0.35 15.81
C SER A 185 18.95 -0.61 14.92
N ASN A 186 20.20 -0.25 14.59
CA ASN A 186 21.16 -0.96 13.74
C ASN A 186 21.62 -2.35 14.25
N ALA A 187 21.03 -2.92 15.27
CA ALA A 187 21.32 -4.24 15.78
C ALA A 187 20.37 -5.27 15.18
N ARG A 188 20.82 -6.02 14.16
CA ARG A 188 20.16 -7.25 13.73
C ARG A 188 20.38 -8.32 14.79
N PRO A 189 19.42 -8.73 15.57
CA PRO A 189 19.57 -9.95 16.34
C PRO A 189 19.34 -11.14 15.41
N HIS A 190 20.40 -11.71 14.86
CA HIS A 190 20.39 -13.11 14.42
C HIS A 190 20.35 -13.98 15.68
N MET A 191 19.22 -13.94 16.37
CA MET A 191 19.05 -14.71 17.61
C MET A 191 18.28 -15.97 17.26
N LYS A 192 18.96 -17.11 17.25
CA LYS A 192 18.34 -18.43 17.01
C LYS A 192 17.12 -18.69 17.88
N TRP A 193 17.11 -18.16 19.12
CA TRP A 193 15.98 -18.30 20.02
C TRP A 193 14.72 -17.56 19.54
N LEU A 194 14.85 -16.48 18.76
CA LEU A 194 13.70 -15.76 18.21
C LEU A 194 13.00 -16.56 17.08
N GLU A 195 13.78 -17.24 16.24
CA GLU A 195 13.23 -18.17 15.26
C GLU A 195 12.51 -19.34 15.94
N GLU A 196 13.01 -19.78 17.10
CA GLU A 196 12.37 -20.80 17.91
C GLU A 196 11.07 -20.32 18.55
N VAL A 197 11.00 -19.08 19.07
CA VAL A 197 9.76 -18.45 19.55
C VAL A 197 8.69 -18.47 18.45
N ILE A 198 9.03 -18.01 17.25
CA ILE A 198 8.10 -17.97 16.11
C ILE A 198 7.66 -19.40 15.72
N SER A 199 8.60 -20.33 15.65
CA SER A 199 8.32 -21.74 15.31
C SER A 199 7.37 -22.39 16.32
N GLN A 200 7.60 -22.15 17.61
CA GLN A 200 6.75 -22.68 18.68
C GLN A 200 5.36 -22.00 18.67
N ALA A 201 5.30 -20.67 18.49
CA ALA A 201 4.03 -19.94 18.37
C ALA A 201 3.17 -20.45 17.19
N THR A 202 3.78 -20.70 16.04
CA THR A 202 3.10 -21.28 14.88
C THR A 202 2.59 -22.70 15.15
N LYS A 203 3.35 -23.52 15.91
CA LYS A 203 2.89 -24.85 16.34
C LYS A 203 1.69 -24.78 17.28
N ILE A 204 1.68 -23.81 18.20
CA ILE A 204 0.55 -23.58 19.12
C ILE A 204 -0.70 -23.17 18.34
N GLU A 205 -0.56 -22.19 17.43
CA GLU A 205 -1.66 -21.75 16.53
C GLU A 205 -2.25 -22.90 15.74
N ASN A 206 -1.39 -23.70 15.06
CA ASN A 206 -1.84 -24.85 14.27
C ASN A 206 -2.56 -25.90 15.14
N ALA A 207 -2.14 -26.08 16.39
CA ALA A 207 -2.75 -27.02 17.31
C ALA A 207 -4.05 -26.52 17.90
N TYR A 208 -4.21 -25.20 18.05
CA TYR A 208 -5.43 -24.55 18.52
C TYR A 208 -6.45 -24.30 17.40
N GLY A 209 -5.98 -24.05 16.18
CA GLY A 209 -6.79 -23.87 14.97
C GLY A 209 -7.26 -22.45 14.71
N LYS A 210 -6.82 -21.46 15.52
CA LYS A 210 -7.14 -20.03 15.35
C LYS A 210 -5.90 -19.17 15.61
N PRO A 211 -5.81 -17.97 15.02
CA PRO A 211 -4.75 -17.00 15.32
C PRO A 211 -4.73 -16.62 16.81
N LEU A 212 -3.55 -16.47 17.35
CA LEU A 212 -3.31 -16.30 18.78
C LEU A 212 -2.41 -15.09 19.09
N CYS A 213 -2.66 -14.48 20.24
CA CYS A 213 -1.70 -13.67 20.99
C CYS A 213 -1.14 -14.55 22.11
N LEU A 214 0.18 -14.72 22.16
CA LEU A 214 0.86 -15.56 23.15
C LEU A 214 1.85 -14.74 23.94
N GLU A 215 1.93 -15.01 25.25
CA GLU A 215 2.89 -14.41 26.14
C GLU A 215 4.04 -15.36 26.45
N TRP A 216 5.27 -14.85 26.37
CA TRP A 216 6.47 -15.65 26.48
C TRP A 216 7.60 -14.91 27.21
N VAL A 217 8.52 -15.71 27.79
CA VAL A 217 9.77 -15.24 28.41
C VAL A 217 10.90 -16.14 27.97
N TYR A 218 12.05 -15.55 27.68
CA TYR A 218 13.32 -16.22 27.49
C TYR A 218 14.26 -15.92 28.66
N ASP A 219 14.78 -16.95 29.31
CA ASP A 219 15.64 -16.81 30.49
C ASP A 219 17.15 -16.77 30.17
N GLY A 220 17.50 -16.87 28.90
CA GLY A 220 18.87 -16.99 28.39
C GLY A 220 19.19 -18.41 27.87
N GLN A 221 18.37 -19.39 28.15
CA GLN A 221 18.52 -20.79 27.73
C GLN A 221 17.25 -21.37 27.13
N LYS A 222 16.09 -21.08 27.73
CA LYS A 222 14.80 -21.68 27.43
C LYS A 222 13.72 -20.64 27.26
N ILE A 223 12.71 -21.02 26.46
CA ILE A 223 11.50 -20.22 26.23
C ILE A 223 10.39 -20.79 27.09
N PHE A 224 9.76 -19.94 27.90
CA PHE A 224 8.61 -20.26 28.74
C PHE A 224 7.38 -19.56 28.19
N TRP A 225 6.26 -20.29 28.11
CA TRP A 225 4.96 -19.79 27.65
C TRP A 225 4.05 -19.63 28.88
N PHE A 226 3.39 -18.48 28.99
CA PHE A 226 2.54 -18.16 30.12
C PHE A 226 1.07 -18.38 29.82
N GLN A 227 0.59 -17.69 28.81
CA GLN A 227 -0.80 -17.76 28.36
C GLN A 227 -0.93 -17.44 26.89
N PHE A 228 -2.12 -17.73 26.37
CA PHE A 228 -2.50 -17.28 25.03
C PHE A 228 -3.98 -16.88 24.98
N LYS A 229 -4.31 -15.96 24.09
CA LYS A 229 -5.69 -15.55 23.81
C LYS A 229 -5.93 -15.64 22.29
N PRO A 230 -7.10 -16.13 21.85
CA PRO A 230 -7.44 -16.09 20.43
C PRO A 230 -7.62 -14.63 20.00
N LEU A 231 -7.04 -14.29 18.85
CA LEU A 231 -7.26 -12.99 18.21
C LEU A 231 -8.68 -12.98 17.63
N GLN A 232 -9.49 -12.01 18.08
CA GLN A 232 -10.88 -11.87 17.66
C GLN A 232 -10.99 -10.87 16.50
N ASN A 233 -12.02 -11.03 15.66
CA ASN A 233 -12.42 -10.07 14.61
C ASN A 233 -11.40 -9.77 13.49
N LEU A 234 -10.33 -10.55 13.34
CA LEU A 234 -9.34 -10.37 12.26
C LEU A 234 -9.92 -10.55 10.84
N GLU A 235 -10.96 -11.36 10.71
CA GLU A 235 -11.59 -11.62 9.41
C GLU A 235 -12.46 -10.46 8.90
N LYS A 236 -12.81 -9.50 9.77
CA LYS A 236 -13.71 -8.37 9.47
C LYS A 236 -13.00 -7.05 9.23
N LEU A 237 -11.69 -6.99 9.42
CA LEU A 237 -10.94 -5.75 9.21
C LEU A 237 -10.78 -5.49 7.71
N ARG A 238 -11.42 -4.43 7.22
CA ARG A 238 -11.12 -3.86 5.91
C ARG A 238 -9.80 -3.12 6.00
N ILE A 239 -8.93 -3.33 5.04
CA ILE A 239 -7.60 -2.74 4.99
C ILE A 239 -7.48 -1.98 3.68
N PHE A 240 -7.28 -0.69 3.80
CA PHE A 240 -7.15 0.21 2.67
C PHE A 240 -5.72 0.72 2.57
N SER A 241 -5.09 0.59 1.39
CA SER A 241 -3.75 1.11 1.11
C SER A 241 -3.80 2.11 -0.04
N ASN A 242 -3.07 3.22 0.10
CA ASN A 242 -2.95 4.22 -0.96
C ASN A 242 -1.68 4.07 -1.81
N LYS A 243 -0.84 3.04 -1.57
CA LYS A 243 0.41 2.84 -2.30
C LYS A 243 0.20 2.83 -3.81
N ILE A 244 -0.73 1.99 -4.28
CA ILE A 244 -1.07 1.89 -5.71
C ILE A 244 -1.81 3.15 -6.18
N ALA A 245 -2.74 3.65 -5.35
CA ALA A 245 -3.56 4.80 -5.69
C ALA A 245 -2.74 6.07 -5.91
N LYS A 246 -1.69 6.30 -5.11
CA LYS A 246 -0.78 7.45 -5.28
C LYS A 246 -0.09 7.49 -6.64
N GLU A 247 0.15 6.33 -7.26
CA GLU A 247 0.74 6.27 -8.61
C GLU A 247 -0.28 6.42 -9.73
N MET A 248 -1.53 5.98 -9.51
CA MET A 248 -2.57 5.99 -10.55
C MET A 248 -3.43 7.25 -10.52
N LEU A 249 -3.80 7.70 -9.33
CA LEU A 249 -4.70 8.84 -9.06
C LEU A 249 -4.15 9.66 -7.89
N PRO A 250 -3.09 10.42 -8.12
CA PRO A 250 -2.46 11.21 -7.07
C PRO A 250 -3.32 12.40 -6.65
N GLY A 251 -3.11 12.84 -5.40
CA GLY A 251 -3.76 14.02 -4.86
C GLY A 251 -5.26 13.84 -4.54
N THR A 252 -5.97 14.96 -4.49
CA THR A 252 -7.42 15.01 -4.25
C THR A 252 -8.19 14.80 -5.55
N ILE A 253 -9.20 13.95 -5.54
CA ILE A 253 -9.93 13.47 -6.73
C ILE A 253 -11.34 14.05 -6.69
N LYS A 254 -11.73 14.73 -7.75
CA LYS A 254 -13.07 15.30 -7.90
C LYS A 254 -14.14 14.21 -8.05
N PRO A 255 -15.38 14.44 -7.62
CA PRO A 255 -16.46 13.45 -7.59
C PRO A 255 -16.71 12.75 -8.94
N LEU A 256 -16.73 13.47 -10.05
CA LEU A 256 -16.94 12.87 -11.36
C LEU A 256 -15.79 11.95 -11.76
N VAL A 257 -14.56 12.39 -11.54
CA VAL A 257 -13.35 11.60 -11.80
C VAL A 257 -13.36 10.32 -10.97
N TRP A 258 -13.74 10.42 -9.70
CA TRP A 258 -13.89 9.27 -8.81
C TRP A 258 -14.91 8.26 -9.33
N SER A 259 -16.13 8.71 -9.63
CA SER A 259 -17.22 7.84 -10.08
C SER A 259 -16.91 7.14 -11.42
N VAL A 260 -16.25 7.82 -12.37
CA VAL A 260 -15.82 7.23 -13.64
C VAL A 260 -14.74 6.18 -13.42
N ASN A 261 -13.67 6.50 -12.68
CA ASN A 261 -12.57 5.57 -12.44
C ASN A 261 -12.99 4.32 -11.67
N THR A 262 -13.81 4.48 -10.63
CA THR A 262 -14.27 3.34 -9.82
C THR A 262 -15.14 2.40 -10.64
N SER A 263 -16.01 2.93 -11.50
CA SER A 263 -16.88 2.13 -12.38
C SER A 263 -16.05 1.31 -13.38
N ILE A 264 -15.11 1.93 -14.09
CA ILE A 264 -14.25 1.23 -15.07
C ILE A 264 -13.40 0.16 -14.38
N ASN A 265 -12.77 0.51 -13.24
CA ASN A 265 -11.90 -0.42 -12.53
C ASN A 265 -12.69 -1.61 -11.96
N SER A 266 -13.82 -1.36 -11.31
CA SER A 266 -14.65 -2.42 -10.74
C SER A 266 -15.16 -3.39 -11.80
N ALA A 267 -15.64 -2.88 -12.95
CA ALA A 267 -16.12 -3.70 -14.06
C ALA A 267 -14.98 -4.54 -14.67
N SER A 268 -13.81 -3.94 -14.88
CA SER A 268 -12.64 -4.62 -15.45
C SER A 268 -12.12 -5.74 -14.56
N TRP A 269 -11.99 -5.50 -13.26
CA TRP A 269 -11.59 -6.51 -12.28
C TRP A 269 -12.64 -7.59 -12.13
N LYS A 270 -13.93 -7.22 -12.11
CA LYS A 270 -15.03 -8.20 -12.08
C LYS A 270 -14.92 -9.16 -13.25
N ARG A 271 -14.78 -8.64 -14.47
CA ARG A 271 -14.60 -9.45 -15.68
C ARG A 271 -13.39 -10.37 -15.60
N PHE A 272 -12.29 -9.89 -15.03
CA PHE A 272 -11.08 -10.69 -14.82
C PHE A 272 -11.29 -11.81 -13.82
N ILE A 273 -11.83 -11.49 -12.65
CA ILE A 273 -12.08 -12.45 -11.56
C ILE A 273 -13.13 -13.50 -12.00
N ASP A 274 -14.25 -13.08 -12.60
CA ASP A 274 -15.30 -13.99 -13.07
C ASP A 274 -14.76 -14.98 -14.12
N ARG A 275 -13.85 -14.55 -14.99
CA ARG A 275 -13.21 -15.45 -15.96
C ARG A 275 -12.24 -16.43 -15.33
N LEU A 276 -11.54 -16.01 -14.29
CA LEU A 276 -10.49 -16.83 -13.64
C LEU A 276 -11.10 -17.86 -12.68
N ILE A 277 -12.04 -17.44 -11.82
CA ILE A 277 -12.60 -18.32 -10.77
C ILE A 277 -14.08 -18.67 -10.98
N GLY A 278 -14.81 -17.99 -11.89
CA GLY A 278 -16.24 -18.18 -12.13
C GLY A 278 -17.09 -17.42 -11.11
N LYS A 279 -18.36 -17.88 -10.92
CA LYS A 279 -19.26 -17.26 -9.93
C LYS A 279 -18.57 -17.20 -8.57
N ASN A 280 -18.55 -16.02 -7.97
CA ASN A 280 -17.89 -15.72 -6.72
C ASN A 280 -18.70 -14.69 -5.93
N SER A 281 -18.34 -14.52 -4.65
CA SER A 281 -18.99 -13.60 -3.71
C SER A 281 -18.21 -12.30 -3.50
N PHE A 282 -17.19 -12.02 -4.31
CA PHE A 282 -16.41 -10.77 -4.15
C PHE A 282 -17.26 -9.57 -4.57
N ASP A 283 -17.51 -8.65 -3.64
CA ASP A 283 -18.13 -7.36 -3.94
C ASP A 283 -17.05 -6.36 -4.36
N LEU A 284 -16.87 -6.18 -5.66
CA LEU A 284 -15.84 -5.30 -6.21
C LEU A 284 -16.19 -3.81 -6.15
N ARG A 285 -17.40 -3.46 -5.69
CA ARG A 285 -17.73 -2.05 -5.32
C ARG A 285 -16.94 -1.61 -4.10
N GLU A 286 -16.55 -2.55 -3.24
CA GLU A 286 -15.69 -2.32 -2.08
C GLU A 286 -14.19 -2.34 -2.40
N MET A 287 -13.81 -2.48 -3.68
CA MET A 287 -12.41 -2.56 -4.11
C MET A 287 -11.63 -1.29 -3.82
N THR A 288 -12.30 -0.15 -3.86
CA THR A 288 -11.71 1.16 -3.61
C THR A 288 -12.59 1.98 -2.68
N LYS A 289 -11.96 2.82 -1.86
CA LYS A 289 -12.64 3.79 -1.00
C LYS A 289 -11.91 5.13 -1.07
N GLN A 290 -12.66 6.19 -0.88
CA GLN A 290 -12.13 7.55 -0.81
C GLN A 290 -12.10 8.02 0.66
N PHE A 291 -10.93 8.52 1.09
CA PHE A 291 -10.77 9.21 2.37
C PHE A 291 -10.23 10.61 2.07
N TYR A 292 -10.92 11.64 2.50
CA TYR A 292 -10.54 13.05 2.27
C TYR A 292 -10.21 13.30 0.79
N TYR A 293 -11.09 12.86 -0.10
CA TYR A 293 -10.93 12.96 -1.56
C TYR A 293 -9.72 12.23 -2.16
N ARG A 294 -9.05 11.34 -1.40
CA ARG A 294 -7.93 10.52 -1.90
C ARG A 294 -8.30 9.05 -2.00
N ALA A 295 -7.81 8.41 -3.07
CA ALA A 295 -8.12 7.02 -3.36
C ALA A 295 -7.30 6.04 -2.51
N TYR A 296 -7.97 4.98 -2.07
CA TYR A 296 -7.38 3.83 -1.38
C TYR A 296 -7.92 2.54 -1.98
N PHE A 297 -7.05 1.54 -2.11
CA PHE A 297 -7.43 0.19 -2.53
C PHE A 297 -7.65 -0.71 -1.33
N ASN A 298 -8.72 -1.48 -1.36
CA ASN A 298 -9.01 -2.51 -0.36
C ASN A 298 -8.07 -3.70 -0.55
N THR A 299 -6.91 -3.66 0.10
CA THR A 299 -5.91 -4.73 0.05
C THR A 299 -6.37 -6.01 0.73
N GLY A 300 -7.32 -5.92 1.67
CA GLY A 300 -7.98 -7.08 2.26
C GLY A 300 -8.74 -7.90 1.22
N LEU A 301 -9.57 -7.25 0.40
CA LEU A 301 -10.35 -7.89 -0.68
C LEU A 301 -9.43 -8.57 -1.71
N PHE A 302 -8.39 -7.86 -2.16
CA PHE A 302 -7.40 -8.44 -3.08
C PHE A 302 -6.59 -9.55 -2.41
N GLY A 303 -6.28 -9.39 -1.13
CA GLY A 303 -5.61 -10.41 -0.33
C GLY A 303 -6.39 -11.72 -0.31
N ASP A 304 -7.70 -11.65 -0.08
CA ASP A 304 -8.58 -12.82 -0.09
C ASP A 304 -8.63 -13.48 -1.47
N PHE A 305 -8.66 -12.68 -2.54
CA PHE A 305 -8.58 -13.20 -3.91
C PHE A 305 -7.26 -13.93 -4.16
N PHE A 306 -6.10 -13.35 -3.81
CA PHE A 306 -4.80 -13.98 -4.02
C PHE A 306 -4.56 -15.18 -3.10
N ALA A 307 -5.13 -15.17 -1.89
CA ALA A 307 -5.08 -16.30 -0.96
C ALA A 307 -5.76 -17.56 -1.52
N LEU A 308 -6.76 -17.43 -2.43
CA LEU A 308 -7.34 -18.57 -3.14
C LEU A 308 -6.31 -19.36 -3.95
N PHE A 309 -5.24 -18.70 -4.40
CA PHE A 309 -4.14 -19.27 -5.19
C PHE A 309 -2.91 -19.59 -4.32
N GLY A 310 -3.03 -19.49 -2.99
CA GLY A 310 -1.91 -19.69 -2.07
C GLY A 310 -0.85 -18.59 -2.17
N MET A 311 -1.22 -17.42 -2.68
CA MET A 311 -0.37 -16.23 -2.77
C MET A 311 -0.58 -15.33 -1.56
N PRO A 312 0.45 -14.56 -1.12
CA PRO A 312 0.29 -13.60 -0.03
C PRO A 312 -0.68 -12.47 -0.41
N ARG A 313 -1.22 -11.84 0.61
CA ARG A 313 -2.17 -10.74 0.45
C ARG A 313 -1.56 -9.52 -0.25
N GLU A 314 -0.26 -9.30 -0.08
CA GLU A 314 0.51 -8.21 -0.68
C GLU A 314 0.80 -8.43 -2.18
N THR A 315 0.36 -9.53 -2.76
CA THR A 315 0.65 -9.87 -4.16
C THR A 315 0.26 -8.77 -5.13
N LEU A 316 -0.86 -8.06 -4.88
CA LEU A 316 -1.27 -6.94 -5.72
C LEU A 316 -0.24 -5.81 -5.70
N GLU A 317 0.22 -5.41 -4.51
CA GLU A 317 1.24 -4.35 -4.36
C GLU A 317 2.55 -4.77 -5.04
N ILE A 318 2.99 -5.99 -4.82
CA ILE A 318 4.19 -6.55 -5.47
C ILE A 318 4.06 -6.52 -7.00
N MET A 319 2.90 -6.84 -7.53
CA MET A 319 2.66 -6.90 -8.97
C MET A 319 2.55 -5.51 -9.61
N MET A 320 1.97 -4.55 -8.89
CA MET A 320 1.75 -3.19 -9.39
C MET A 320 2.97 -2.29 -9.18
N LEU A 321 3.63 -2.38 -8.03
CA LEU A 321 4.73 -1.50 -7.61
C LEU A 321 6.11 -2.17 -7.71
N GLY A 322 6.17 -3.48 -7.91
CA GLY A 322 7.40 -4.26 -7.97
C GLY A 322 7.93 -4.71 -6.59
N GLU A 323 8.91 -5.62 -6.61
CA GLU A 323 9.45 -6.31 -5.42
C GLU A 323 10.17 -5.40 -4.40
N ALA A 324 10.47 -4.18 -4.76
CA ALA A 324 11.28 -3.30 -3.93
C ALA A 324 10.55 -2.73 -2.71
N HIS A 325 9.24 -2.62 -2.77
CA HIS A 325 8.42 -2.20 -1.62
C HIS A 325 8.30 -3.28 -0.55
N SER A 326 8.56 -4.52 -0.89
CA SER A 326 8.35 -5.67 0.00
C SER A 326 9.63 -6.25 0.59
N GLY A 327 10.80 -5.54 0.50
CA GLY A 327 12.08 -6.04 0.99
C GLY A 327 12.27 -7.51 0.64
N LYS A 328 13.15 -7.87 -0.29
CA LYS A 328 13.50 -9.26 -0.71
C LYS A 328 12.40 -10.33 -0.44
N VAL A 329 11.20 -10.11 -0.94
CA VAL A 329 10.16 -11.15 -0.91
C VAL A 329 10.59 -12.20 -1.90
N ASN A 330 11.10 -13.33 -1.37
CA ASN A 330 11.12 -14.54 -2.17
C ASN A 330 9.66 -14.81 -2.54
N MET A 331 9.35 -14.91 -3.83
CA MET A 331 8.03 -15.34 -4.26
C MET A 331 7.55 -16.47 -3.37
N PRO A 332 6.38 -16.34 -2.75
CA PRO A 332 5.88 -17.38 -1.87
C PRO A 332 5.81 -18.66 -2.67
N LYS A 333 6.25 -19.75 -2.06
CA LYS A 333 5.97 -21.07 -2.58
C LYS A 333 4.46 -21.17 -2.67
N ILE A 334 3.92 -21.31 -3.89
CA ILE A 334 2.49 -21.57 -4.07
C ILE A 334 2.20 -22.81 -3.25
N ASN A 335 1.49 -22.65 -2.14
CA ASN A 335 1.05 -23.77 -1.34
C ASN A 335 -0.06 -24.47 -2.10
N MET A 336 0.31 -25.57 -2.80
CA MET A 336 -0.61 -26.41 -3.54
C MET A 336 -1.51 -27.15 -2.54
N ASN A 337 -2.53 -26.46 -2.07
CA ASN A 337 -3.60 -27.07 -1.28
C ASN A 337 -4.72 -27.55 -2.19
N SER A 338 -5.66 -28.33 -1.66
CA SER A 338 -6.81 -28.83 -2.40
C SER A 338 -7.70 -27.74 -3.00
N ARG A 339 -7.67 -26.51 -2.42
CA ARG A 339 -8.41 -25.34 -2.94
C ARG A 339 -7.78 -24.85 -4.25
N VAL A 340 -6.46 -24.77 -4.33
CA VAL A 340 -5.74 -24.35 -5.55
C VAL A 340 -5.92 -25.38 -6.67
N ALA A 341 -5.88 -26.68 -6.34
CA ALA A 341 -6.07 -27.77 -7.30
C ALA A 341 -7.39 -27.64 -8.09
N ARG A 342 -8.44 -27.11 -7.48
CA ARG A 342 -9.75 -26.88 -8.10
C ARG A 342 -9.71 -25.88 -9.26
N PHE A 343 -8.78 -24.92 -9.24
CA PHE A 343 -8.67 -23.88 -10.29
C PHE A 343 -7.68 -24.26 -11.40
N ILE A 344 -6.84 -25.29 -11.20
CA ILE A 344 -5.82 -25.71 -12.19
C ILE A 344 -6.42 -25.96 -13.58
N PRO A 345 -7.54 -26.69 -13.74
CA PRO A 345 -8.11 -26.91 -15.07
C PRO A 345 -8.49 -25.61 -15.79
N ARG A 346 -9.02 -24.62 -15.06
CA ARG A 346 -9.37 -23.32 -15.63
C ARG A 346 -8.14 -22.50 -15.98
N ILE A 347 -7.11 -22.51 -15.13
CA ILE A 347 -5.84 -21.84 -15.40
C ILE A 347 -5.19 -22.45 -16.65
N ILE A 348 -5.14 -23.79 -16.77
CA ILE A 348 -4.64 -24.48 -17.96
C ILE A 348 -5.47 -24.11 -19.21
N PHE A 349 -6.80 -24.12 -19.11
CA PHE A 349 -7.67 -23.70 -20.20
C PHE A 349 -7.41 -22.25 -20.64
N LEU A 350 -7.24 -21.33 -19.69
CA LEU A 350 -6.90 -19.95 -19.98
C LEU A 350 -5.52 -19.82 -20.61
N LEU A 351 -4.51 -20.57 -20.15
CA LEU A 351 -3.18 -20.61 -20.76
C LEU A 351 -3.23 -21.13 -22.20
N ILE A 352 -3.95 -22.22 -22.46
CA ILE A 352 -4.13 -22.78 -23.82
C ILE A 352 -4.87 -21.77 -24.71
N LYS A 353 -5.95 -21.16 -24.23
CA LYS A 353 -6.72 -20.14 -24.98
C LYS A 353 -5.86 -18.91 -25.33
N ASN A 354 -4.84 -18.65 -24.54
CA ASN A 354 -3.93 -17.51 -24.67
C ASN A 354 -2.57 -17.85 -25.32
N ILE A 355 -2.40 -19.02 -25.96
CA ILE A 355 -1.15 -19.41 -26.65
C ILE A 355 -0.73 -18.34 -27.68
N ASN A 356 -1.71 -17.70 -28.37
CA ASN A 356 -1.48 -16.61 -29.32
C ASN A 356 -1.83 -15.22 -28.73
N LEU A 357 -1.70 -15.04 -27.41
CA LEU A 357 -2.13 -13.80 -26.74
C LEU A 357 -1.41 -12.57 -27.31
N SER A 358 -0.12 -12.67 -27.61
CA SER A 358 0.64 -11.54 -28.19
C SER A 358 0.03 -11.06 -29.50
N LYS A 359 -0.32 -11.98 -30.42
CA LYS A 359 -1.01 -11.63 -31.69
C LYS A 359 -2.38 -11.02 -31.44
N LYS A 360 -3.20 -11.67 -30.61
CA LYS A 360 -4.54 -11.17 -30.25
C LYS A 360 -4.50 -9.79 -29.58
N THR A 361 -3.48 -9.55 -28.75
CA THR A 361 -3.28 -8.24 -28.12
C THR A 361 -2.89 -7.18 -29.14
N SER A 362 -2.07 -7.50 -30.13
CA SER A 362 -1.74 -6.58 -31.24
C SER A 362 -2.97 -6.22 -32.05
N GLU A 363 -3.78 -7.20 -32.44
CA GLU A 363 -5.05 -7.00 -33.16
C GLU A 363 -6.03 -6.14 -32.32
N PHE A 364 -6.13 -6.43 -31.01
CA PHE A 364 -6.94 -5.64 -30.07
C PHE A 364 -6.47 -4.18 -30.04
N ILE A 365 -5.17 -3.92 -29.88
CA ILE A 365 -4.61 -2.57 -29.84
C ILE A 365 -4.98 -1.78 -31.11
N GLN A 366 -4.83 -2.39 -32.27
CA GLN A 366 -5.16 -1.71 -33.54
C GLN A 366 -6.65 -1.40 -33.67
N ASN A 367 -7.52 -2.35 -33.32
CA ASN A 367 -8.97 -2.16 -33.39
C ASN A 367 -9.45 -1.12 -32.38
N GLN A 368 -8.96 -1.22 -31.14
CA GLN A 368 -9.30 -0.30 -30.05
C GLN A 368 -8.87 1.13 -30.39
N LYS A 369 -7.66 1.30 -30.96
CA LYS A 369 -7.16 2.61 -31.40
C LYS A 369 -8.09 3.26 -32.40
N ARG A 370 -8.51 2.53 -33.46
CA ARG A 370 -9.46 3.05 -34.45
C ARG A 370 -10.79 3.46 -33.81
N GLN A 371 -11.29 2.68 -32.88
CA GLN A 371 -12.53 2.99 -32.18
C GLN A 371 -12.39 4.27 -31.33
N ILE A 372 -11.27 4.45 -30.58
CA ILE A 372 -11.03 5.66 -29.79
C ILE A 372 -10.90 6.88 -30.72
N GLU A 373 -10.17 6.76 -31.82
CA GLU A 373 -10.00 7.85 -32.80
C GLU A 373 -11.34 8.34 -33.38
N SER A 374 -12.39 7.49 -33.44
CA SER A 374 -13.71 7.92 -33.93
C SER A 374 -14.45 8.85 -32.95
N TYR A 375 -13.98 8.98 -31.71
CA TYR A 375 -14.54 9.93 -30.73
C TYR A 375 -13.87 11.31 -30.78
N ASP A 376 -12.75 11.46 -31.49
CA ASP A 376 -12.10 12.76 -31.76
C ASP A 376 -12.82 13.46 -32.91
N ARG A 377 -14.07 13.87 -32.68
CA ARG A 377 -14.99 14.45 -33.64
C ARG A 377 -15.65 15.72 -33.09
N ASP A 378 -16.26 16.51 -33.96
CA ASP A 378 -17.07 17.65 -33.54
C ASP A 378 -18.33 17.17 -32.78
N ILE A 379 -18.41 17.55 -31.53
CA ILE A 379 -19.50 17.20 -30.60
C ILE A 379 -20.44 18.38 -30.29
N THR A 380 -20.15 19.58 -30.85
CA THR A 380 -20.85 20.83 -30.50
C THR A 380 -22.35 20.80 -30.84
N LYS A 381 -22.78 19.92 -31.72
CA LYS A 381 -24.17 19.74 -32.14
C LYS A 381 -24.94 18.64 -31.37
N MET A 382 -24.25 17.89 -30.53
CA MET A 382 -24.86 16.80 -29.79
C MET A 382 -25.71 17.37 -28.65
N ASP A 383 -26.88 16.78 -28.45
CA ASP A 383 -27.69 17.05 -27.26
C ASP A 383 -27.18 16.28 -26.04
N GLU A 384 -27.83 16.48 -24.89
CA GLU A 384 -27.39 15.84 -23.63
C GLU A 384 -27.47 14.31 -23.67
N ARG A 385 -28.51 13.77 -24.31
CA ARG A 385 -28.71 12.32 -24.39
C ARG A 385 -27.73 11.68 -25.37
N GLU A 386 -27.50 12.31 -26.50
CA GLU A 386 -26.48 11.86 -27.47
C GLU A 386 -25.08 11.91 -26.86
N THR A 387 -24.78 12.95 -26.10
CA THR A 387 -23.49 13.10 -25.40
C THR A 387 -23.35 12.05 -24.29
N LEU A 388 -24.41 11.78 -23.52
CA LEU A 388 -24.41 10.75 -22.49
C LEU A 388 -24.22 9.36 -23.11
N SER A 389 -24.91 9.04 -24.20
CA SER A 389 -24.75 7.76 -24.91
C SER A 389 -23.30 7.58 -25.41
N ALA A 390 -22.67 8.63 -25.90
CA ALA A 390 -21.26 8.55 -26.32
C ALA A 390 -20.32 8.35 -25.11
N ILE A 391 -20.64 8.92 -23.95
CA ILE A 391 -19.91 8.68 -22.69
C ILE A 391 -20.07 7.22 -22.25
N GLU A 392 -21.26 6.63 -22.33
CA GLU A 392 -21.51 5.23 -22.01
C GLU A 392 -20.71 4.28 -22.92
N ASP A 393 -20.66 4.57 -24.23
CA ASP A 393 -19.82 3.82 -25.16
C ASP A 393 -18.32 3.93 -24.81
N LEU A 394 -17.87 5.12 -24.38
CA LEU A 394 -16.50 5.34 -23.90
C LEU A 394 -16.21 4.53 -22.61
N PHE A 395 -17.19 4.36 -21.72
CA PHE A 395 -17.05 3.47 -20.56
C PHE A 395 -16.76 2.04 -21.00
N GLU A 396 -17.56 1.50 -21.93
CA GLU A 396 -17.37 0.13 -22.41
C GLU A 396 -16.01 -0.05 -23.11
N LEU A 397 -15.59 0.95 -23.92
CA LEU A 397 -14.30 0.97 -24.58
C LEU A 397 -13.14 0.92 -23.55
N ASN A 398 -13.21 1.79 -22.54
CA ASN A 398 -12.17 1.88 -21.51
C ASN A 398 -12.18 0.66 -20.57
N GLU A 399 -13.34 0.10 -20.24
CA GLU A 399 -13.45 -1.17 -19.48
C GLU A 399 -12.76 -2.31 -20.22
N ARG A 400 -13.00 -2.45 -21.53
CA ARG A 400 -12.34 -3.47 -22.36
C ARG A 400 -10.84 -3.29 -22.41
N CYS A 401 -10.36 -2.04 -22.51
CA CYS A 401 -8.94 -1.72 -22.50
C CYS A 401 -8.30 -2.00 -21.13
N ALA A 402 -8.93 -1.55 -20.04
CA ALA A 402 -8.46 -1.80 -18.66
C ALA A 402 -8.38 -3.30 -18.35
N TYR A 403 -9.36 -4.09 -18.79
CA TYR A 403 -9.31 -5.55 -18.67
C TYR A 403 -8.08 -6.13 -19.37
N GLN A 404 -7.76 -5.69 -20.59
CA GLN A 404 -6.56 -6.17 -21.32
C GLN A 404 -5.26 -5.73 -20.62
N VAL A 405 -5.23 -4.52 -20.06
CA VAL A 405 -4.10 -4.04 -19.25
C VAL A 405 -3.87 -4.97 -18.04
N ILE A 406 -4.93 -5.34 -17.31
CA ILE A 406 -4.85 -6.28 -16.18
C ILE A 406 -4.28 -7.62 -16.66
N VAL A 407 -4.86 -8.22 -17.68
CA VAL A 407 -4.46 -9.54 -18.20
C VAL A 407 -2.98 -9.54 -18.63
N VAL A 408 -2.57 -8.56 -19.42
CA VAL A 408 -1.20 -8.49 -19.94
C VAL A 408 -0.18 -8.25 -18.83
N ARG A 409 -0.48 -7.37 -17.87
CA ARG A 409 0.39 -7.13 -16.70
C ARG A 409 0.53 -8.37 -15.82
N MET A 410 -0.57 -9.11 -15.60
CA MET A 410 -0.53 -10.37 -14.86
C MET A 410 0.37 -11.41 -15.52
N ILE A 411 0.20 -11.61 -16.83
CA ILE A 411 1.00 -12.58 -17.60
C ILE A 411 2.47 -12.14 -17.67
N ARG A 412 2.75 -10.85 -17.85
CA ARG A 412 4.09 -10.30 -17.80
C ARG A 412 4.77 -10.59 -16.46
N SER A 413 4.10 -10.31 -15.34
CA SER A 413 4.60 -10.55 -13.99
C SER A 413 4.91 -12.04 -13.77
N PHE A 414 4.05 -12.93 -14.25
CA PHE A 414 4.29 -14.38 -14.20
C PHE A 414 5.54 -14.77 -14.98
N HIS A 415 5.71 -14.28 -16.22
CA HIS A 415 6.91 -14.55 -17.03
C HIS A 415 8.18 -14.04 -16.35
N HIS A 416 8.14 -12.82 -15.80
CA HIS A 416 9.27 -12.24 -15.06
C HIS A 416 9.73 -13.13 -13.91
N THR A 417 8.78 -13.60 -13.11
CA THR A 417 9.04 -14.48 -11.97
C THR A 417 9.65 -15.81 -12.42
N LEU A 418 9.09 -16.41 -13.46
CA LEU A 418 9.59 -17.68 -13.98
C LEU A 418 11.01 -17.53 -14.53
N ILE A 419 11.28 -16.48 -15.30
CA ILE A 419 12.61 -16.17 -15.83
C ILE A 419 13.63 -16.00 -14.71
N ARG A 420 13.29 -15.21 -13.66
CA ARG A 420 14.17 -15.04 -12.50
C ARG A 420 14.46 -16.37 -11.78
N ALA A 421 13.44 -17.20 -11.59
CA ALA A 421 13.61 -18.52 -10.99
C ALA A 421 14.54 -19.43 -11.83
N MET A 422 14.39 -19.36 -13.16
CA MET A 422 15.25 -20.10 -14.09
C MET A 422 16.70 -19.60 -14.06
N LEU A 423 16.93 -18.28 -14.07
CA LEU A 423 18.27 -17.69 -14.00
C LEU A 423 18.96 -18.01 -12.68
N LYS A 424 18.26 -17.87 -11.55
CA LYS A 424 18.79 -18.17 -10.22
C LYS A 424 19.24 -19.63 -10.07
N ARG A 425 18.50 -20.58 -10.67
CA ARG A 425 18.89 -22.01 -10.67
C ARG A 425 20.21 -22.28 -11.38
N LYS A 426 20.65 -21.39 -12.27
CA LYS A 426 21.90 -21.49 -13.03
C LYS A 426 23.02 -20.58 -12.54
N GLY A 427 22.79 -19.89 -11.39
CA GLY A 427 23.77 -18.95 -10.82
C GLY A 427 23.95 -17.66 -11.64
N CYS A 428 23.09 -17.42 -12.60
CA CYS A 428 23.11 -16.19 -13.40
C CYS A 428 22.30 -15.11 -12.67
N ASP A 429 22.99 -14.16 -12.03
CA ASP A 429 22.35 -13.03 -11.31
C ASP A 429 22.30 -11.76 -12.20
N SER A 430 22.11 -11.96 -13.51
CA SER A 430 22.09 -10.87 -14.47
C SER A 430 20.80 -10.04 -14.34
N LYS A 431 20.93 -8.72 -14.18
CA LYS A 431 19.83 -7.78 -14.37
C LYS A 431 19.37 -7.90 -15.83
N ILE A 432 18.11 -8.25 -16.03
CA ILE A 432 17.51 -8.26 -17.36
C ILE A 432 17.16 -6.82 -17.71
N GLU A 433 17.96 -6.19 -18.57
CA GLU A 433 17.67 -4.86 -19.11
C GLU A 433 17.05 -5.02 -20.51
N PHE A 434 16.03 -4.24 -20.82
CA PHE A 434 15.32 -4.29 -22.11
C PHE A 434 15.58 -3.02 -22.92
N SER A 435 15.71 -3.16 -24.25
CA SER A 435 15.70 -2.01 -25.15
C SER A 435 14.27 -1.51 -25.33
N THR A 436 14.09 -0.22 -25.13
CA THR A 436 12.82 0.50 -25.34
C THR A 436 12.71 1.12 -26.73
N ASP A 437 13.68 0.89 -27.61
CA ASP A 437 13.77 1.55 -28.94
C ASP A 437 12.52 1.33 -29.80
N ASP A 438 11.79 0.23 -29.62
CA ASP A 438 10.56 -0.10 -30.36
C ASP A 438 9.28 0.56 -29.79
N LEU A 439 9.40 1.44 -28.78
CA LEU A 439 8.28 2.12 -28.14
C LEU A 439 8.15 3.60 -28.50
N SER A 440 8.85 4.05 -29.56
CA SER A 440 8.80 5.44 -30.02
C SER A 440 7.39 5.92 -30.40
N ASP A 441 6.48 4.98 -30.68
CA ASP A 441 5.06 5.24 -30.96
C ASP A 441 4.22 5.63 -29.74
N VAL A 442 4.73 5.34 -28.54
CA VAL A 442 4.05 5.64 -27.27
C VAL A 442 4.92 6.41 -26.27
N ASP A 443 6.16 6.74 -26.65
CA ASP A 443 7.10 7.51 -25.84
C ASP A 443 7.19 8.96 -26.34
N ALA A 444 6.60 9.88 -25.60
CA ALA A 444 6.63 11.31 -25.90
C ALA A 444 8.05 11.91 -25.90
N LYS A 445 8.99 11.33 -25.13
CA LYS A 445 10.36 11.85 -24.97
C LYS A 445 11.13 11.86 -26.28
N GLN A 446 11.09 10.74 -27.01
CA GLN A 446 11.80 10.64 -28.29
C GLN A 446 11.24 11.62 -29.30
N SER A 447 9.91 11.81 -29.31
CA SER A 447 9.25 12.77 -30.19
C SER A 447 9.58 14.22 -29.80
N LEU A 448 9.64 14.55 -28.49
CA LEU A 448 10.09 15.86 -28.01
C LEU A 448 11.55 16.15 -28.38
N ALA A 449 12.44 15.18 -28.22
CA ALA A 449 13.85 15.33 -28.61
C ALA A 449 14.02 15.55 -30.12
N ALA A 450 13.18 14.89 -30.96
CA ALA A 450 13.17 15.12 -32.39
C ALA A 450 12.66 16.52 -32.76
N LEU A 451 11.60 16.99 -32.08
CA LEU A 451 11.08 18.36 -32.25
C LEU A 451 12.09 19.39 -31.80
N LYS A 452 12.79 19.18 -30.66
CA LYS A 452 13.85 20.08 -30.22
C LYS A 452 14.93 20.23 -31.26
N LYS A 453 15.42 19.14 -31.84
CA LYS A 453 16.43 19.21 -32.90
C LYS A 453 15.99 20.08 -34.08
N LYS A 454 14.70 20.00 -34.46
CA LYS A 454 14.15 20.87 -35.51
C LYS A 454 14.01 22.31 -35.05
N TYR A 455 13.56 22.54 -33.79
CA TYR A 455 13.49 23.87 -33.18
C TYR A 455 14.86 24.55 -33.11
N ASP A 456 15.90 23.85 -32.69
CA ASP A 456 17.26 24.38 -32.58
C ASP A 456 17.87 24.75 -33.95
N ASN A 457 17.41 24.10 -35.03
CA ASN A 457 17.83 24.40 -36.38
C ASN A 457 17.07 25.58 -37.02
N LEU A 458 16.02 26.12 -36.38
CA LEU A 458 15.32 27.31 -36.87
C LEU A 458 16.21 28.55 -36.71
N PRO A 459 16.08 29.54 -37.62
CA PRO A 459 16.73 30.84 -37.49
C PRO A 459 16.39 31.49 -36.14
N GLN A 460 17.35 32.21 -35.52
CA GLN A 460 17.18 32.82 -34.21
C GLN A 460 15.92 33.71 -34.14
N LYS A 461 15.72 34.58 -35.16
CA LYS A 461 14.53 35.43 -35.27
C LYS A 461 13.21 34.62 -35.21
N THR A 462 13.16 33.47 -35.90
CA THR A 462 11.97 32.58 -35.90
C THR A 462 11.74 31.96 -34.56
N ARG A 463 12.81 31.63 -33.81
CA ARG A 463 12.72 31.12 -32.42
C ARG A 463 12.20 32.19 -31.48
N ASP A 464 12.76 33.43 -31.60
CA ASP A 464 12.34 34.56 -30.78
C ASP A 464 10.85 34.93 -31.04
N ASP A 465 10.40 34.89 -32.30
CA ASP A 465 8.99 35.11 -32.68
C ASP A 465 8.09 34.03 -32.06
N LEU A 466 8.47 32.75 -32.15
CA LEU A 466 7.74 31.63 -31.52
C LEU A 466 7.68 31.77 -30.02
N ASP A 467 8.76 32.22 -29.37
CA ASP A 467 8.86 32.41 -27.94
C ASP A 467 8.00 33.58 -27.46
N ALA A 468 7.86 34.60 -28.30
CA ALA A 468 6.96 35.73 -28.09
C ALA A 468 5.47 35.42 -28.41
N GLY A 469 5.17 34.21 -28.89
CA GLY A 469 3.83 33.81 -29.28
C GLY A 469 3.36 34.31 -30.65
N TYR A 470 4.27 34.87 -31.44
CA TYR A 470 3.97 35.28 -32.81
C TYR A 470 4.11 34.13 -33.80
N VAL A 471 3.17 34.03 -34.74
CA VAL A 471 3.25 33.09 -35.89
C VAL A 471 4.06 33.75 -37.01
N PRO A 472 5.32 33.35 -37.24
CA PRO A 472 6.15 34.03 -38.26
C PRO A 472 5.63 33.83 -39.66
N SER A 473 5.86 34.84 -40.52
CA SER A 473 5.65 34.77 -41.99
C SER A 473 6.81 33.99 -42.61
N PHE A 474 6.73 32.80 -42.72
CA PHE A 474 7.20 31.57 -43.33
C PHE A 474 8.52 31.40 -44.08
N PRO A 475 9.59 30.88 -43.49
CA PRO A 475 10.53 29.98 -44.15
C PRO A 475 9.98 28.53 -44.24
N LYS A 476 10.46 27.74 -45.25
CA LYS A 476 10.08 26.33 -45.43
C LYS A 476 10.33 25.47 -44.18
N ASP A 477 11.41 25.75 -43.47
CA ASP A 477 11.81 25.02 -42.26
C ASP A 477 10.80 25.17 -41.12
N TYR A 478 10.18 26.34 -40.97
CA TYR A 478 9.14 26.58 -39.99
C TYR A 478 7.88 25.73 -40.29
N ARG A 479 7.50 25.59 -41.57
CA ARG A 479 6.36 24.76 -41.96
C ARG A 479 6.59 23.29 -41.54
N SER A 480 7.77 22.75 -41.79
CA SER A 480 8.15 21.40 -41.41
C SER A 480 8.13 21.21 -39.88
N PHE A 481 8.61 22.21 -39.13
CA PHE A 481 8.51 22.15 -37.66
C PHE A 481 7.06 22.15 -37.19
N LEU A 482 6.20 23.02 -37.73
CA LEU A 482 4.78 23.07 -37.37
C LEU A 482 4.02 21.79 -37.72
N GLU A 483 4.32 21.15 -38.85
CA GLU A 483 3.71 19.88 -39.24
C GLU A 483 4.05 18.80 -38.22
N ASP A 484 5.31 18.68 -37.80
CA ASP A 484 5.74 17.72 -36.78
C ASP A 484 5.17 18.05 -35.40
N TYR A 485 5.09 19.34 -35.06
CA TYR A 485 4.50 19.80 -33.80
C TYR A 485 3.01 19.45 -33.74
N ARG A 486 2.27 19.66 -34.84
CA ARG A 486 0.87 19.24 -34.95
C ARG A 486 0.72 17.74 -34.90
N ALA A 487 1.59 16.98 -35.54
CA ALA A 487 1.61 15.52 -35.48
C ALA A 487 1.90 15.03 -34.04
N PHE A 488 2.80 15.72 -33.33
CA PHE A 488 3.08 15.48 -31.93
C PHE A 488 1.84 15.73 -31.05
N LEU A 489 1.18 16.88 -31.21
CA LEU A 489 -0.05 17.21 -30.49
C LEU A 489 -1.19 16.25 -30.83
N GLY A 490 -1.32 15.80 -32.07
CA GLY A 490 -2.30 14.78 -32.45
C GLY A 490 -2.07 13.44 -31.72
N ARG A 491 -0.79 13.09 -31.49
CA ARG A 491 -0.44 11.83 -30.84
C ARG A 491 -0.41 11.91 -29.32
N PHE A 492 0.16 12.96 -28.74
CA PHE A 492 0.45 13.10 -27.32
C PHE A 492 -0.33 14.22 -26.62
N GLY A 493 -1.05 15.04 -27.38
CA GLY A 493 -1.78 16.19 -26.85
C GLY A 493 -2.90 15.84 -25.85
N HIS A 494 -3.28 14.56 -25.76
CA HIS A 494 -4.22 14.04 -24.79
C HIS A 494 -3.61 13.82 -23.38
N LEU A 495 -2.29 13.86 -23.25
CA LEU A 495 -1.62 13.73 -21.96
C LEU A 495 -1.93 14.95 -21.07
N SER A 496 -1.85 14.75 -19.77
CA SER A 496 -2.06 15.75 -18.71
C SER A 496 -1.11 15.48 -17.54
N ASP A 497 -1.16 16.29 -16.50
CA ASP A 497 -0.39 16.12 -15.26
C ASP A 497 -0.73 14.80 -14.55
N SER A 498 -1.96 14.33 -14.71
CA SER A 498 -2.42 13.04 -14.22
C SER A 498 -3.24 12.34 -15.30
N THR A 499 -2.74 11.22 -15.78
CA THR A 499 -3.35 10.48 -16.90
C THR A 499 -4.68 9.80 -16.53
N ALA A 500 -4.98 9.64 -15.26
CA ALA A 500 -6.24 9.10 -14.74
C ALA A 500 -7.19 10.19 -14.19
N ASP A 501 -6.86 11.48 -14.36
CA ASP A 501 -7.73 12.61 -14.02
C ASP A 501 -8.18 13.39 -15.24
N MET A 502 -9.37 13.07 -15.75
CA MET A 502 -9.96 13.76 -16.88
C MET A 502 -10.35 15.23 -16.58
N SER A 503 -10.34 15.66 -15.33
CA SER A 503 -10.59 17.08 -14.99
C SER A 503 -9.36 17.96 -15.17
N ALA A 504 -8.16 17.36 -15.26
CA ALA A 504 -6.92 18.07 -15.52
C ALA A 504 -6.86 18.53 -16.99
N PRO A 505 -6.34 19.76 -17.26
CA PRO A 505 -6.14 20.23 -18.62
C PRO A 505 -5.18 19.33 -19.39
N GLN A 506 -5.52 19.07 -20.65
CA GLN A 506 -4.67 18.27 -21.54
C GLN A 506 -3.59 19.14 -22.18
N TRP A 507 -2.49 18.54 -22.61
CA TRP A 507 -1.40 19.23 -23.29
C TRP A 507 -1.87 20.03 -24.51
N ARG A 508 -2.85 19.50 -25.27
CA ARG A 508 -3.44 20.21 -26.42
C ARG A 508 -4.14 21.51 -26.05
N GLU A 509 -4.55 21.66 -24.78
CA GLU A 509 -5.22 22.87 -24.26
C GLU A 509 -4.20 23.96 -23.81
N ASN A 510 -2.90 23.60 -23.69
CA ASN A 510 -1.84 24.53 -23.29
C ASN A 510 -0.63 24.45 -24.23
N PRO A 511 -0.70 25.04 -25.44
CA PRO A 511 0.42 25.00 -26.39
C PRO A 511 1.72 25.66 -25.90
N ALA A 512 1.63 26.66 -25.03
CA ALA A 512 2.82 27.33 -24.45
C ALA A 512 3.62 26.37 -23.56
N LEU A 513 2.93 25.55 -22.75
CA LEU A 513 3.56 24.50 -21.95
C LEU A 513 4.35 23.52 -22.86
N ILE A 514 3.75 23.09 -23.96
CA ILE A 514 4.39 22.13 -24.87
C ILE A 514 5.62 22.73 -25.54
N MET A 515 5.58 23.99 -25.91
CA MET A 515 6.76 24.68 -26.44
C MET A 515 7.89 24.75 -25.41
N SER A 516 7.57 24.98 -24.13
CA SER A 516 8.56 24.90 -23.06
C SER A 516 9.16 23.48 -22.95
N LEU A 517 8.34 22.44 -22.99
CA LEU A 517 8.80 21.05 -22.98
C LEU A 517 9.69 20.71 -24.18
N VAL A 518 9.38 21.24 -25.37
CA VAL A 518 10.23 21.07 -26.56
C VAL A 518 11.60 21.72 -26.36
N LYS A 519 11.63 22.94 -25.84
CA LYS A 519 12.90 23.68 -25.58
C LYS A 519 13.78 22.96 -24.58
N ASP A 520 13.16 22.38 -23.55
CA ASP A 520 13.87 21.74 -22.44
C ASP A 520 14.22 20.27 -22.70
N ALA A 521 13.70 19.68 -23.78
CA ALA A 521 13.95 18.28 -24.12
C ALA A 521 15.45 18.03 -24.36
N GLN A 522 16.02 17.04 -23.67
CA GLN A 522 17.41 16.62 -23.87
C GLN A 522 17.50 15.37 -24.77
N ARG A 523 18.65 15.22 -25.39
CA ARG A 523 18.96 14.04 -26.20
C ARG A 523 19.18 12.85 -25.28
N ILE A 524 18.30 11.85 -25.35
CA ILE A 524 18.45 10.61 -24.58
C ILE A 524 19.56 9.77 -25.23
N PRO A 525 20.61 9.39 -24.50
CA PRO A 525 21.59 8.46 -25.04
C PRO A 525 20.92 7.09 -25.27
N ARG A 526 21.08 6.55 -26.49
CA ARG A 526 20.60 5.20 -26.81
C ARG A 526 21.38 4.19 -25.95
N LYS A 527 20.75 3.63 -24.94
CA LYS A 527 21.29 2.45 -24.25
C LYS A 527 21.01 1.21 -25.08
N THR A 528 21.98 0.79 -25.84
CA THR A 528 21.94 -0.54 -26.47
C THR A 528 22.19 -1.59 -25.41
N THR A 529 21.16 -2.26 -24.97
CA THR A 529 21.28 -3.33 -23.96
C THR A 529 21.65 -4.64 -24.63
N ARG A 530 22.84 -5.12 -24.33
CA ARG A 530 23.32 -6.46 -24.71
C ARG A 530 23.09 -7.43 -23.54
N ALA A 531 21.88 -7.95 -23.39
CA ALA A 531 21.57 -9.00 -22.39
C ALA A 531 21.76 -10.42 -22.93
N THR A 532 22.50 -10.63 -24.05
CA THR A 532 22.45 -11.93 -24.77
C THR A 532 23.69 -12.79 -24.65
N ASN A 533 24.78 -12.35 -24.06
CA ASN A 533 26.06 -13.07 -24.16
C ASN A 533 26.32 -14.15 -23.10
N GLU A 534 25.46 -14.31 -22.09
CA GLU A 534 25.67 -15.27 -20.99
C GLU A 534 24.51 -16.24 -20.74
N LEU A 535 23.60 -16.42 -21.69
CA LEU A 535 22.49 -17.33 -21.51
C LEU A 535 22.97 -18.81 -21.66
N PRO A 536 22.49 -19.71 -20.78
CA PRO A 536 22.85 -21.13 -20.85
C PRO A 536 22.60 -21.75 -22.22
N GLY A 537 23.44 -22.69 -22.65
CA GLY A 537 23.25 -23.46 -23.87
C GLY A 537 22.22 -24.59 -23.72
N GLY A 538 22.01 -25.36 -24.81
CA GLY A 538 21.15 -26.54 -24.85
C GLY A 538 19.64 -26.24 -24.75
N VAL A 539 18.85 -27.29 -24.47
CA VAL A 539 17.38 -27.24 -24.38
C VAL A 539 16.90 -26.22 -23.34
N TYR A 540 17.58 -26.14 -22.20
CA TYR A 540 17.26 -25.20 -21.15
C TYR A 540 17.38 -23.74 -21.62
N GLY A 541 18.48 -23.42 -22.31
CA GLY A 541 18.68 -22.08 -22.87
C GLY A 541 17.71 -21.76 -24.01
N PHE A 542 17.27 -22.74 -24.79
CA PHE A 542 16.22 -22.58 -25.80
C PHE A 542 14.89 -22.21 -25.13
N ILE A 543 14.48 -22.90 -24.07
CA ILE A 543 13.27 -22.61 -23.31
C ILE A 543 13.36 -21.20 -22.69
N LEU A 544 14.47 -20.87 -22.05
CA LEU A 544 14.69 -19.57 -21.42
C LEU A 544 14.60 -18.43 -22.45
N ARG A 545 15.24 -18.58 -23.63
CA ARG A 545 15.12 -17.60 -24.72
C ARG A 545 13.69 -17.41 -25.20
N ARG A 546 12.89 -18.50 -25.25
CA ARG A 546 11.47 -18.42 -25.62
C ARG A 546 10.66 -17.62 -24.60
N PHE A 547 10.91 -17.84 -23.29
CA PHE A 547 10.26 -17.06 -22.23
C PHE A 547 10.69 -15.59 -22.22
N LEU A 548 11.97 -15.31 -22.43
CA LEU A 548 12.49 -13.96 -22.57
C LEU A 548 11.85 -13.20 -23.73
N LYS A 549 11.75 -13.83 -24.92
CA LYS A 549 11.08 -13.24 -26.07
C LYS A 549 9.63 -12.88 -25.74
N ASN A 550 8.88 -13.82 -25.18
CA ASN A 550 7.49 -13.57 -24.79
C ASN A 550 7.38 -12.43 -23.77
N PHE A 551 8.30 -12.38 -22.80
CA PHE A 551 8.33 -11.31 -21.81
C PHE A 551 8.55 -9.94 -22.45
N VAL A 552 9.49 -9.80 -23.37
CA VAL A 552 9.74 -8.55 -24.14
C VAL A 552 8.50 -8.15 -24.93
N ASP A 553 7.84 -9.10 -25.60
CA ASP A 553 6.60 -8.83 -26.33
C ASP A 553 5.50 -8.32 -25.40
N PHE A 554 5.34 -8.92 -24.21
CA PHE A 554 4.35 -8.47 -23.24
C PHE A 554 4.72 -7.13 -22.58
N GLU A 555 6.00 -6.81 -22.44
CA GLU A 555 6.46 -5.49 -21.98
C GLU A 555 6.02 -4.41 -22.97
N LYS A 556 6.27 -4.63 -24.27
CA LYS A 556 5.84 -3.72 -25.36
C LYS A 556 4.30 -3.57 -25.40
N HIS A 557 3.57 -4.68 -25.26
CA HIS A 557 2.11 -4.64 -25.21
C HIS A 557 1.59 -3.91 -23.98
N SER A 558 2.21 -4.11 -22.81
CA SER A 558 1.83 -3.42 -21.58
C SER A 558 1.94 -1.90 -21.72
N SER A 559 3.05 -1.42 -22.31
CA SER A 559 3.27 0.01 -22.57
C SER A 559 2.27 0.57 -23.58
N ARG A 560 2.04 -0.13 -24.70
CA ARG A 560 1.05 0.30 -25.72
C ARG A 560 -0.38 0.28 -25.21
N LEU A 561 -0.76 -0.73 -24.42
CA LEU A 561 -2.07 -0.79 -23.79
C LEU A 561 -2.25 0.31 -22.73
N GLY A 562 -1.22 0.61 -21.95
CA GLY A 562 -1.24 1.71 -21.00
C GLY A 562 -1.48 3.04 -21.69
N PHE A 563 -0.72 3.32 -22.76
CA PHE A 563 -0.90 4.51 -23.59
C PHE A 563 -2.31 4.57 -24.22
N LEU A 564 -2.80 3.45 -24.75
CA LEU A 564 -4.12 3.36 -25.37
C LEU A 564 -5.25 3.58 -24.36
N TYR A 565 -5.10 3.04 -23.15
CA TYR A 565 -6.03 3.28 -22.05
C TYR A 565 -6.08 4.76 -21.68
N THR A 566 -4.92 5.41 -21.53
CA THR A 566 -4.83 6.84 -21.24
C THR A 566 -5.47 7.66 -22.36
N TYR A 567 -5.23 7.29 -23.64
CA TYR A 567 -5.83 7.96 -24.77
C TYR A 567 -7.37 7.82 -24.78
N GLY A 568 -7.89 6.61 -24.58
CA GLY A 568 -9.34 6.40 -24.47
C GLY A 568 -9.96 7.13 -23.29
N TYR A 569 -9.29 7.11 -22.14
CA TYR A 569 -9.75 7.81 -20.94
C TYR A 569 -9.78 9.33 -21.13
N SER A 570 -8.80 9.88 -21.86
CA SER A 570 -8.73 11.30 -22.13
C SER A 570 -9.91 11.83 -22.96
N GLN A 571 -10.59 10.95 -23.71
CA GLN A 571 -11.77 11.31 -24.49
C GLN A 571 -12.99 11.68 -23.64
N PHE A 572 -13.06 11.25 -22.38
CA PHE A 572 -14.13 11.67 -21.48
C PHE A 572 -14.17 13.20 -21.27
N ARG A 573 -13.00 13.85 -21.21
CA ARG A 573 -12.92 15.29 -20.90
C ARG A 573 -13.72 16.18 -21.85
N PRO A 574 -13.55 16.13 -23.19
CA PRO A 574 -14.32 16.99 -24.10
C PRO A 574 -15.82 16.75 -24.01
N TYR A 575 -16.26 15.50 -23.85
CA TYR A 575 -17.68 15.17 -23.71
C TYR A 575 -18.28 15.68 -22.40
N PHE A 576 -17.58 15.58 -21.29
CA PHE A 576 -18.06 16.15 -20.04
C PHE A 576 -18.03 17.69 -20.04
N LEU A 577 -17.03 18.32 -20.65
CA LEU A 577 -17.03 19.77 -20.81
C LEU A 577 -18.20 20.24 -21.67
N HIS A 578 -18.52 19.51 -22.74
CA HIS A 578 -19.69 19.81 -23.59
C HIS A 578 -21.01 19.65 -22.79
N LEU A 579 -21.16 18.61 -21.99
CA LEU A 579 -22.30 18.52 -21.05
C LEU A 579 -22.32 19.69 -20.07
N GLY A 580 -21.14 20.13 -19.60
CA GLY A 580 -21.02 21.32 -18.75
C GLY A 580 -21.54 22.58 -19.45
N ASP A 581 -21.23 22.77 -20.73
CA ASP A 581 -21.73 23.90 -21.52
C ASP A 581 -23.26 23.83 -21.71
N LEU A 582 -23.81 22.64 -21.94
CA LEU A 582 -25.26 22.42 -21.99
C LEU A 582 -25.94 22.69 -20.65
N PHE A 583 -25.30 22.33 -19.55
CA PHE A 583 -25.79 22.61 -18.18
C PHE A 583 -25.72 24.12 -17.85
N ILE A 584 -24.70 24.86 -18.35
CA ILE A 584 -24.65 26.33 -18.26
C ILE A 584 -25.83 26.96 -18.99
N ALA A 585 -26.10 26.50 -20.23
CA ALA A 585 -27.22 27.03 -21.03
C ALA A 585 -28.59 26.86 -20.33
N LYS A 586 -28.72 25.87 -19.43
CA LYS A 586 -29.90 25.64 -18.59
C LYS A 586 -29.83 26.31 -17.22
N GLY A 587 -28.74 26.98 -16.89
CA GLY A 587 -28.55 27.65 -15.59
C GLY A 587 -28.30 26.70 -14.42
N PHE A 588 -27.87 25.46 -14.65
CA PHE A 588 -27.63 24.46 -13.62
C PHE A 588 -26.27 24.65 -12.94
N ILE A 589 -25.24 25.07 -13.68
CA ILE A 589 -23.88 25.33 -13.22
C ILE A 589 -23.35 26.65 -13.84
N GLU A 590 -22.27 27.21 -13.29
CA GLU A 590 -21.70 28.49 -13.72
C GLU A 590 -20.60 28.34 -14.76
N LYS A 591 -19.79 27.30 -14.66
CA LYS A 591 -18.64 27.00 -15.55
C LYS A 591 -18.71 25.57 -16.04
N SER A 592 -18.31 25.30 -17.27
CA SER A 592 -18.28 23.92 -17.80
C SER A 592 -17.44 22.98 -16.96
N THR A 593 -16.35 23.47 -16.36
CA THR A 593 -15.50 22.68 -15.45
C THR A 593 -16.16 22.34 -14.13
N ASP A 594 -17.27 22.96 -13.78
CA ASP A 594 -18.01 22.70 -12.53
C ASP A 594 -18.67 21.31 -12.56
N ILE A 595 -18.91 20.77 -13.74
CA ILE A 595 -19.42 19.40 -13.92
C ILE A 595 -18.54 18.34 -13.23
N PHE A 596 -17.24 18.57 -13.14
CA PHE A 596 -16.32 17.65 -12.47
C PHE A 596 -16.53 17.53 -10.95
N TYR A 597 -17.26 18.47 -10.36
CA TYR A 597 -17.64 18.43 -8.94
C TYR A 597 -18.99 17.75 -8.70
N LEU A 598 -19.67 17.27 -9.75
CA LEU A 598 -20.82 16.38 -9.68
C LEU A 598 -20.38 14.93 -9.76
N SER A 599 -21.16 14.01 -9.25
CA SER A 599 -20.96 12.56 -9.50
C SER A 599 -21.57 12.16 -10.84
N MET A 600 -21.17 11.02 -11.39
CA MET A 600 -21.79 10.47 -12.62
C MET A 600 -23.28 10.21 -12.42
N GLU A 601 -23.69 9.76 -11.24
CA GLU A 601 -25.10 9.53 -10.91
C GLU A 601 -25.91 10.82 -10.94
N GLU A 602 -25.40 11.92 -10.39
CA GLU A 602 -26.03 13.23 -10.43
C GLU A 602 -26.18 13.76 -11.86
N VAL A 603 -25.15 13.56 -12.70
CA VAL A 603 -25.19 13.94 -14.12
C VAL A 603 -26.28 13.14 -14.86
N VAL A 604 -26.30 11.82 -14.72
CA VAL A 604 -27.29 10.95 -15.37
C VAL A 604 -28.72 11.33 -14.94
N LYS A 605 -28.98 11.40 -13.64
CA LYS A 605 -30.29 11.79 -13.10
C LYS A 605 -30.78 13.14 -13.62
N THR A 606 -29.87 14.11 -13.76
CA THR A 606 -30.22 15.43 -14.29
C THR A 606 -30.64 15.36 -15.75
N ILE A 607 -29.95 14.58 -16.56
CA ILE A 607 -30.29 14.39 -17.99
C ILE A 607 -31.60 13.65 -18.13
N GLU A 608 -31.85 12.62 -17.32
CA GLU A 608 -33.08 11.83 -17.36
C GLU A 608 -34.32 12.62 -16.89
N SER A 609 -34.17 13.40 -15.80
CA SER A 609 -35.28 14.19 -15.22
C SER A 609 -35.48 15.57 -15.85
N GLY A 610 -34.48 16.05 -16.60
CA GLY A 610 -34.45 17.41 -17.16
C GLY A 610 -34.24 18.53 -16.15
N LYS A 611 -33.92 18.21 -14.91
CA LYS A 611 -33.68 19.17 -13.82
C LYS A 611 -32.70 18.61 -12.79
N PRO A 612 -31.93 19.49 -12.11
CA PRO A 612 -31.04 19.04 -11.03
C PRO A 612 -31.86 18.54 -9.83
N GLU A 613 -31.31 17.54 -9.13
CA GLU A 613 -31.91 16.94 -7.94
C GLU A 613 -31.92 17.93 -6.75
N PHE A 614 -30.95 18.82 -6.69
CA PHE A 614 -30.78 19.87 -5.68
C PHE A 614 -30.02 21.07 -6.30
N GLN A 615 -29.80 22.12 -5.52
CA GLN A 615 -29.09 23.33 -5.99
C GLN A 615 -27.59 23.05 -6.18
N TYR A 616 -27.16 22.80 -7.42
CA TYR A 616 -25.78 22.42 -7.76
C TYR A 616 -24.76 23.49 -7.42
N SER A 617 -25.06 24.79 -7.60
CA SER A 617 -24.14 25.88 -7.28
C SER A 617 -23.64 25.82 -5.83
N LYS A 618 -24.54 25.54 -4.89
CA LYS A 618 -24.19 25.41 -3.46
C LYS A 618 -23.33 24.17 -3.21
N ALA A 619 -23.76 22.99 -3.68
CA ALA A 619 -23.04 21.75 -3.49
C ALA A 619 -21.63 21.78 -4.14
N ILE A 620 -21.51 22.41 -5.30
CA ILE A 620 -20.22 22.59 -5.98
C ILE A 620 -19.30 23.49 -5.17
N ALA A 621 -19.83 24.60 -4.61
CA ALA A 621 -19.05 25.50 -3.76
C ALA A 621 -18.53 24.80 -2.50
N GLU A 622 -19.39 24.03 -1.82
CA GLU A 622 -19.03 23.22 -0.65
C GLU A 622 -17.95 22.18 -1.00
N ARG A 623 -18.13 21.43 -2.08
CA ARG A 623 -17.15 20.41 -2.53
C ARG A 623 -15.82 21.03 -2.95
N LYS A 624 -15.82 22.21 -3.57
CA LYS A 624 -14.59 22.94 -3.90
C LYS A 624 -13.83 23.33 -2.63
N GLN A 625 -14.54 23.83 -1.63
CA GLN A 625 -13.95 24.21 -0.35
C GLN A 625 -13.39 22.99 0.38
N GLU A 626 -14.16 21.90 0.49
CA GLU A 626 -13.72 20.66 1.13
C GLU A 626 -12.45 20.07 0.46
N ILE A 627 -12.42 20.05 -0.88
CA ILE A 627 -11.26 19.56 -1.64
C ILE A 627 -10.03 20.44 -1.38
N GLU A 628 -10.20 21.75 -1.31
CA GLU A 628 -9.11 22.68 -1.01
C GLU A 628 -8.56 22.46 0.40
N GLU A 629 -9.43 22.33 1.39
CA GLU A 629 -9.07 22.06 2.80
C GLU A 629 -8.35 20.69 2.96
N CYS A 630 -8.64 19.73 2.07
CA CYS A 630 -8.04 18.40 2.09
C CYS A 630 -6.67 18.33 1.38
N LYS A 631 -6.22 19.38 0.69
CA LYS A 631 -4.95 19.34 -0.05
C LYS A 631 -3.73 19.10 0.84
N ASP A 632 -3.70 19.72 2.01
CA ASP A 632 -2.58 19.66 2.95
C ASP A 632 -2.74 18.58 4.02
N VAL A 633 -3.78 17.75 3.93
CA VAL A 633 -3.99 16.63 4.85
C VAL A 633 -3.01 15.52 4.57
N VAL A 634 -2.24 15.12 5.58
CA VAL A 634 -1.38 13.96 5.53
C VAL A 634 -2.16 12.75 6.03
N LEU A 635 -2.33 11.76 5.16
CA LEU A 635 -3.03 10.53 5.48
C LEU A 635 -2.04 9.37 5.64
N PRO A 636 -2.32 8.44 6.58
CA PRO A 636 -1.53 7.23 6.71
C PRO A 636 -1.58 6.40 5.42
N GLU A 637 -0.50 5.69 5.13
CA GLU A 637 -0.41 4.84 3.94
C GLU A 637 -1.41 3.68 3.97
N ILE A 638 -1.70 3.19 5.18
CA ILE A 638 -2.67 2.12 5.43
C ILE A 638 -3.73 2.63 6.41
N ILE A 639 -4.99 2.41 6.08
CA ILE A 639 -6.15 2.74 6.92
C ILE A 639 -6.88 1.42 7.23
N PHE A 640 -7.22 1.23 8.50
CA PHE A 640 -7.95 0.07 8.99
C PHE A 640 -9.40 0.45 9.29
N GLY A 641 -10.33 -0.40 8.85
CA GLY A 641 -11.75 -0.15 9.01
C GLY A 641 -12.29 0.90 8.04
N ASP A 642 -13.52 1.31 8.28
CA ASP A 642 -14.25 2.22 7.41
C ASP A 642 -14.21 3.68 7.87
N ASP A 643 -13.70 3.92 9.07
CA ASP A 643 -13.65 5.26 9.64
C ASP A 643 -12.51 6.09 9.01
N SER A 644 -12.79 7.37 8.82
CA SER A 644 -11.77 8.30 8.35
C SER A 644 -10.73 8.53 9.45
N PRO A 645 -9.41 8.42 9.13
CA PRO A 645 -8.38 8.69 10.12
C PRO A 645 -8.42 10.15 10.57
N PRO A 646 -7.90 10.48 11.75
CA PRO A 646 -7.81 11.86 12.20
C PRO A 646 -6.96 12.70 11.24
N ILE A 647 -7.35 13.97 11.06
CA ILE A 647 -6.65 14.91 10.19
C ILE A 647 -5.32 15.28 10.85
N VAL A 648 -4.22 14.95 10.20
CA VAL A 648 -2.87 15.41 10.55
C VAL A 648 -2.41 16.35 9.45
N ARG A 649 -2.10 17.60 9.78
CA ARG A 649 -1.51 18.55 8.83
C ARG A 649 0.01 18.40 8.82
N GLN A 650 0.65 18.71 7.69
CA GLN A 650 2.10 18.64 7.56
C GLN A 650 2.79 19.42 8.68
N GLY A 651 3.60 18.69 9.49
CA GLY A 651 4.44 19.26 10.52
C GLY A 651 5.80 19.69 9.99
N GLU A 652 6.72 20.07 10.89
CA GLU A 652 8.10 20.49 10.56
C GLU A 652 8.89 19.39 9.85
N ALA A 653 9.68 19.78 8.85
CA ALA A 653 10.54 18.84 8.11
C ALA A 653 11.55 18.15 9.02
N SER A 654 11.78 16.86 8.82
CA SER A 654 12.84 16.08 9.48
C SER A 654 14.22 16.57 9.06
N GLU A 655 15.22 16.49 9.94
CA GLU A 655 16.62 16.82 9.58
C GLU A 655 17.21 15.83 8.57
N HIS A 656 16.70 14.63 8.51
CA HIS A 656 17.02 13.63 7.50
C HIS A 656 15.77 12.85 7.12
N LEU A 657 15.70 12.43 5.86
CA LEU A 657 14.64 11.60 5.34
C LEU A 657 15.23 10.31 4.77
N GLU A 658 14.42 9.26 4.76
CA GLU A 658 14.80 7.97 4.18
C GLU A 658 13.71 7.50 3.22
N GLY A 659 14.17 6.84 2.16
CA GLY A 659 13.31 6.20 1.16
C GLY A 659 13.99 5.00 0.52
N LEU A 660 13.45 4.55 -0.61
CA LEU A 660 13.99 3.43 -1.35
C LEU A 660 15.02 3.95 -2.37
N PRO A 661 16.27 3.45 -2.35
CA PRO A 661 17.25 3.77 -3.38
C PRO A 661 16.76 3.23 -4.72
N SER A 662 16.58 4.10 -5.70
CA SER A 662 15.95 3.71 -6.98
C SER A 662 16.82 3.96 -8.21
N SER A 663 17.73 4.92 -8.13
CA SER A 663 18.80 5.15 -9.11
C SER A 663 20.09 5.55 -8.39
N THR A 664 21.20 4.93 -8.72
CA THR A 664 22.48 5.05 -8.03
C THR A 664 23.16 6.38 -8.28
N GLY A 665 23.93 6.88 -7.31
CA GLY A 665 24.72 8.10 -7.36
C GLY A 665 24.56 8.93 -6.10
N TYR A 666 25.43 9.96 -6.00
CA TYR A 666 25.33 11.02 -5.00
C TYR A 666 25.13 12.35 -5.71
N TYR A 667 24.25 13.18 -5.18
CA TYR A 667 24.06 14.52 -5.70
C TYR A 667 23.66 15.47 -4.58
N GLU A 668 24.28 16.65 -4.58
CA GLU A 668 23.95 17.73 -3.67
C GLU A 668 23.51 18.95 -4.46
N GLY A 669 22.37 19.54 -4.07
CA GLY A 669 21.81 20.70 -4.74
C GLY A 669 20.58 21.26 -4.04
N PRO A 670 20.07 22.41 -4.52
CA PRO A 670 18.87 23.01 -3.96
C PRO A 670 17.62 22.19 -4.30
N ALA A 671 16.82 21.92 -3.30
CA ALA A 671 15.53 21.23 -3.48
C ALA A 671 14.51 22.15 -4.13
N LYS A 672 13.83 21.67 -5.16
CA LYS A 672 12.72 22.36 -5.82
C LYS A 672 11.47 21.50 -5.74
N ILE A 673 10.50 21.98 -4.99
CA ILE A 673 9.24 21.29 -4.79
C ILE A 673 8.31 21.59 -5.96
N VAL A 674 8.06 20.55 -6.76
CA VAL A 674 7.20 20.60 -7.95
C VAL A 674 5.98 19.74 -7.70
N ARG A 675 4.80 20.36 -7.68
CA ARG A 675 3.52 19.67 -7.40
C ARG A 675 2.67 19.44 -8.66
N GLY A 676 3.05 20.06 -9.77
CA GLY A 676 2.39 19.92 -11.06
C GLY A 676 3.20 20.53 -12.20
N LEU A 677 2.82 20.28 -13.45
CA LEU A 677 3.52 20.81 -14.64
C LEU A 677 3.50 22.34 -14.73
N THR A 678 2.59 23.01 -14.03
CA THR A 678 2.59 24.48 -13.89
C THR A 678 3.80 25.02 -13.14
N ASP A 679 4.46 24.18 -12.34
CA ASP A 679 5.67 24.52 -11.58
C ASP A 679 6.98 24.30 -12.39
N LEU A 680 6.87 23.94 -13.68
CA LEU A 680 8.02 23.67 -14.58
C LEU A 680 9.07 24.79 -14.59
N SER A 681 8.64 26.05 -14.49
CA SER A 681 9.53 27.22 -14.48
C SER A 681 10.35 27.34 -13.20
N LYS A 682 10.00 26.62 -12.12
CA LYS A 682 10.72 26.67 -10.85
C LYS A 682 12.04 25.90 -10.89
N ILE A 683 12.15 24.86 -11.74
CA ILE A 683 13.33 24.01 -11.78
C ILE A 683 14.37 24.55 -12.75
N ALA A 684 15.57 24.75 -12.23
CA ALA A 684 16.77 25.08 -13.01
C ALA A 684 17.63 23.81 -13.26
N LEU A 685 18.60 23.93 -14.15
CA LEU A 685 19.54 22.84 -14.41
C LEU A 685 20.39 22.55 -13.17
N GLY A 686 20.39 21.31 -12.70
CA GLY A 686 21.14 20.88 -11.53
C GLY A 686 20.36 20.96 -10.20
N ASP A 687 19.10 21.37 -10.22
CA ASP A 687 18.28 21.33 -9.00
C ASP A 687 17.92 19.89 -8.61
N VAL A 688 17.66 19.68 -7.32
CA VAL A 688 17.06 18.43 -6.84
C VAL A 688 15.54 18.51 -6.98
N LEU A 689 15.00 17.72 -7.88
CA LEU A 689 13.55 17.66 -8.14
C LEU A 689 12.85 16.90 -7.01
N VAL A 690 11.98 17.59 -6.26
CA VAL A 690 11.18 17.01 -5.18
C VAL A 690 9.71 16.98 -5.62
N ILE A 691 9.14 15.76 -5.72
CA ILE A 691 7.81 15.55 -6.28
C ILE A 691 6.97 14.64 -5.38
N PRO A 692 5.65 14.87 -5.28
CA PRO A 692 4.76 13.95 -4.55
C PRO A 692 4.61 12.60 -5.28
N TYR A 693 4.65 12.61 -6.60
CA TYR A 693 4.54 11.44 -7.48
C TYR A 693 5.09 11.78 -8.87
N SER A 694 5.24 10.78 -9.72
CA SER A 694 5.69 10.96 -11.11
C SER A 694 4.83 10.16 -12.08
N ASP A 695 4.42 10.81 -13.16
CA ASP A 695 3.74 10.22 -14.32
C ASP A 695 4.58 10.42 -15.58
N ILE A 696 4.18 9.83 -16.70
CA ILE A 696 4.83 9.93 -18.01
C ILE A 696 5.00 11.40 -18.45
N SER A 697 4.03 12.25 -18.13
CA SER A 697 4.04 13.68 -18.43
C SER A 697 5.16 14.47 -17.73
N TRP A 698 5.70 13.96 -16.62
CA TRP A 698 6.76 14.62 -15.82
C TRP A 698 8.18 14.36 -16.35
N THR A 699 8.31 13.45 -17.31
CA THR A 699 9.61 13.04 -17.86
C THR A 699 10.52 14.20 -18.27
N PRO A 700 10.04 15.29 -18.91
CA PRO A 700 10.91 16.39 -19.28
C PRO A 700 11.59 17.09 -18.10
N LEU A 701 11.00 17.07 -16.88
CA LEU A 701 11.59 17.65 -15.67
C LEU A 701 12.88 16.96 -15.27
N PHE A 702 12.94 15.65 -15.48
CA PHE A 702 14.12 14.85 -15.14
C PHE A 702 15.36 15.26 -15.94
N SER A 703 15.17 15.86 -17.09
CA SER A 703 16.27 16.33 -17.93
C SER A 703 17.04 17.51 -17.33
N LYS A 704 16.39 18.27 -16.44
CA LYS A 704 17.03 19.39 -15.72
C LYS A 704 17.53 18.98 -14.35
N ALA A 705 16.96 17.94 -13.76
CA ALA A 705 17.26 17.53 -12.40
C ALA A 705 18.66 16.94 -12.26
N GLY A 706 19.37 17.33 -11.23
CA GLY A 706 20.61 16.69 -10.81
C GLY A 706 20.35 15.42 -9.99
N ALA A 707 19.23 15.40 -9.24
CA ALA A 707 18.70 14.22 -8.54
C ALA A 707 17.19 14.33 -8.38
N VAL A 708 16.54 13.21 -7.99
CA VAL A 708 15.09 13.17 -7.78
C VAL A 708 14.73 12.56 -6.43
N ILE A 709 13.80 13.20 -5.73
CA ILE A 709 13.17 12.73 -4.52
C ILE A 709 11.67 12.64 -4.78
N SER A 710 11.07 11.46 -4.59
CA SER A 710 9.64 11.27 -4.76
C SER A 710 8.98 10.73 -3.49
N GLU A 711 7.87 11.34 -3.06
CA GLU A 711 7.12 10.84 -1.89
C GLU A 711 6.49 9.48 -2.14
N SER A 712 6.08 9.22 -3.36
CA SER A 712 5.50 7.94 -3.76
C SER A 712 6.39 7.21 -4.76
N GLY A 713 6.08 5.94 -4.98
CA GLY A 713 6.74 5.11 -5.96
C GLY A 713 7.65 4.05 -5.37
N GLY A 714 8.07 3.13 -6.21
CA GLY A 714 8.98 2.05 -5.91
C GLY A 714 10.06 1.91 -6.97
N ILE A 715 10.94 0.91 -6.85
CA ILE A 715 12.06 0.68 -7.78
C ILE A 715 11.60 0.47 -9.23
N LEU A 716 10.36 0.04 -9.44
CA LEU A 716 9.75 -0.13 -10.76
C LEU A 716 8.74 0.99 -11.09
N SER A 717 8.63 2.03 -10.27
CA SER A 717 7.79 3.18 -10.58
C SER A 717 8.33 3.95 -11.79
N HIS A 718 7.48 4.73 -12.40
CA HIS A 718 7.87 5.57 -13.54
C HIS A 718 9.04 6.49 -13.20
N CYS A 719 8.99 7.13 -12.04
CA CYS A 719 10.09 7.94 -11.50
C CYS A 719 11.43 7.19 -11.51
N SER A 720 11.44 5.97 -10.96
CA SER A 720 12.64 5.15 -10.85
C SER A 720 13.19 4.70 -12.21
N ILE A 721 12.31 4.38 -13.15
CA ILE A 721 12.71 3.99 -14.51
C ILE A 721 13.36 5.17 -15.21
N VAL A 722 12.70 6.31 -15.15
CA VAL A 722 13.15 7.55 -15.80
C VAL A 722 14.49 8.02 -15.22
N ALA A 723 14.61 8.05 -13.89
CA ALA A 723 15.86 8.47 -13.24
C ALA A 723 17.05 7.60 -13.67
N ARG A 724 16.85 6.28 -13.79
CA ARG A 724 17.89 5.38 -14.31
C ARG A 724 18.21 5.61 -15.78
N GLU A 725 17.21 5.93 -16.60
CA GLU A 725 17.43 6.27 -18.02
C GLU A 725 18.27 7.54 -18.18
N TYR A 726 18.05 8.53 -17.32
CA TYR A 726 18.84 9.77 -17.31
C TYR A 726 20.17 9.63 -16.56
N GLY A 727 20.36 8.53 -15.78
CA GLY A 727 21.56 8.30 -14.98
C GLY A 727 21.70 9.26 -13.81
N ILE A 728 20.60 9.81 -13.30
CA ILE A 728 20.58 10.71 -12.14
C ILE A 728 20.20 9.96 -10.86
N PRO A 729 20.78 10.31 -9.69
CA PRO A 729 20.43 9.73 -8.41
C PRO A 729 18.95 9.93 -8.10
N ALA A 730 18.30 8.88 -7.56
CA ALA A 730 16.91 9.00 -7.17
C ALA A 730 16.58 8.16 -5.93
N VAL A 731 15.75 8.75 -5.08
CA VAL A 731 15.17 8.12 -3.89
C VAL A 731 13.66 8.29 -3.95
N VAL A 732 12.93 7.18 -3.83
CA VAL A 732 11.45 7.16 -3.92
C VAL A 732 10.83 6.61 -2.64
N GLY A 733 9.51 6.87 -2.43
CA GLY A 733 8.82 6.47 -1.22
C GLY A 733 9.26 7.26 0.02
N VAL A 734 9.74 8.49 -0.17
CA VAL A 734 10.25 9.36 0.88
C VAL A 734 9.10 10.10 1.54
N LYS A 735 8.71 9.70 2.73
CA LYS A 735 7.60 10.35 3.45
C LYS A 735 7.96 11.78 3.85
N GLY A 736 7.08 12.72 3.53
CA GLY A 736 7.25 14.13 3.88
C GLY A 736 8.29 14.88 3.05
N ALA A 737 8.74 14.34 1.92
CA ALA A 737 9.72 15.03 1.06
C ALA A 737 9.21 16.39 0.58
N THR A 738 7.93 16.52 0.27
CA THR A 738 7.33 17.80 -0.17
C THR A 738 7.18 18.83 0.95
N SER A 739 7.53 18.47 2.20
CA SER A 739 7.63 19.39 3.34
C SER A 739 9.01 20.06 3.45
N ILE A 740 9.99 19.62 2.67
CA ILE A 740 11.29 20.29 2.57
C ILE A 740 11.04 21.72 2.09
N PRO A 741 11.59 22.75 2.75
CA PRO A 741 11.45 24.11 2.26
C PRO A 741 12.10 24.28 0.88
N ASP A 742 11.47 25.02 0.00
CA ASP A 742 11.99 25.29 -1.34
C ASP A 742 13.36 25.98 -1.26
N ASN A 743 14.28 25.65 -2.16
CA ASN A 743 15.69 26.08 -2.17
C ASN A 743 16.56 25.57 -1.01
N THR A 744 16.10 24.65 -0.20
CA THR A 744 16.96 24.01 0.82
C THR A 744 17.99 23.12 0.14
N THR A 745 19.27 23.25 0.50
CA THR A 745 20.29 22.33 -0.01
C THR A 745 20.11 20.95 0.60
N VAL A 746 20.00 19.93 -0.26
CA VAL A 746 19.83 18.54 0.14
C VAL A 746 20.87 17.66 -0.56
N LEU A 747 21.40 16.69 0.18
CA LEU A 747 22.23 15.62 -0.38
C LEU A 747 21.38 14.37 -0.59
N VAL A 748 21.32 13.88 -1.81
CA VAL A 748 20.61 12.67 -2.21
C VAL A 748 21.58 11.51 -2.37
N ASP A 749 21.45 10.50 -1.53
CA ASP A 749 22.21 9.24 -1.63
C ASP A 749 21.34 8.16 -2.30
N GLY A 750 21.49 8.01 -3.60
CA GLY A 750 20.80 7.00 -4.40
C GLY A 750 21.30 5.56 -4.20
N TYR A 751 22.36 5.32 -3.40
CA TYR A 751 22.83 3.99 -3.03
C TYR A 751 22.14 3.45 -1.79
N THR A 752 21.96 4.32 -0.77
CA THR A 752 21.38 3.91 0.52
C THR A 752 19.94 4.34 0.70
N GLY A 753 19.46 5.31 -0.08
CA GLY A 753 18.12 5.88 0.05
C GLY A 753 18.03 6.98 1.11
N ARG A 754 19.16 7.54 1.54
CA ARG A 754 19.19 8.64 2.51
C ARG A 754 19.19 9.99 1.83
N ILE A 755 18.52 10.95 2.48
CA ILE A 755 18.47 12.35 2.08
C ILE A 755 18.86 13.16 3.31
N LEU A 756 19.96 13.91 3.20
CA LEU A 756 20.38 14.82 4.26
C LEU A 756 19.92 16.24 3.91
N ILE A 757 19.30 16.91 4.87
CA ILE A 757 18.76 18.27 4.74
C ILE A 757 19.71 19.21 5.47
N HIS A 758 20.38 20.10 4.75
CA HIS A 758 21.26 21.08 5.35
C HIS A 758 20.45 22.23 5.96
N LYS A 759 20.60 22.47 7.26
CA LYS A 759 19.97 23.62 7.91
C LYS A 759 20.62 24.92 7.38
N PHE A 760 19.77 25.85 6.91
CA PHE A 760 20.24 27.23 6.74
C PHE A 760 20.69 27.77 8.11
N PRO A 761 21.84 28.42 8.21
CA PRO A 761 22.14 29.23 9.39
C PRO A 761 20.99 30.24 9.54
N LYS A 762 20.32 30.23 10.70
CA LYS A 762 19.34 31.25 11.03
C LYS A 762 19.99 32.60 10.73
N SER A 763 19.41 33.36 9.78
CA SER A 763 19.79 34.76 9.59
C SER A 763 19.69 35.43 10.95
N SER A 764 20.82 35.85 11.49
CA SER A 764 20.88 36.71 12.67
C SER A 764 20.02 37.92 12.36
N SER A 765 18.84 38.00 12.96
CA SER A 765 18.06 39.23 13.00
C SER A 765 18.89 40.28 13.70
N SER A 766 19.47 41.19 12.93
CA SER A 766 19.93 42.51 13.39
C SER A 766 18.74 43.43 13.45
#